data_97ae1b200e6e2dd28cc62140836b31b6
#
_entry.id   97ae1b200e6e2dd28cc62140836b31b6
#
_cell.length_a   1.000
_cell.length_b   1.000
_cell.length_c   1.000
_cell.angle_alpha   90.00
_cell.angle_beta   90.00
_cell.angle_gamma   90.00
#
_symmetry.space_group_name_H-M   'P 1'
#
loop_
_entity.id
_entity.type
_entity.pdbx_description
1 polymer ?
#
loop_
_entity_poly.entity_id
_entity_poly.type
_entity_poly.pdbx_seq_one_letter_code
_entity_poly.pdbx_strand_id
1 'polypeptide(L)'
;MRAAVSNSFYYKIVPGVSMDIKTALQEALKTGRKALTEFQAKQLLKQYAIPVVNEKVAANADEAVRLADETGYPVVLKGMGTNLLHKTERGLVHLNLANDESVRRAAEHVEIAAGRDLEGMLIQPQLEIRREFVAGLFRDPQFGPVVMFGIGGILTEALSDVTFRLAPVTRADVRDMLTEIKAGALLAEFRGDAAVQTGQLEEILMAIGQLGLDHPEIAEIDINPLLATREGSLVAVDALVVPDQPQPAPLETLAVDPAAIGALFYPKSIAFVGASAQMGKWGHMLMSNTISGGYDGDIYLVNPKGGTIAGRPVYAHIGDIPGPVDLAVVTIPAALVPGLIPELEAKKIKNMLLITSGFGETGPEGKQLEKDLVQAARKAGILILGPNTMGICNPHNQLYCTGSPVHPLAGSTAMVAQSGNMGTQLLAFAEAQGIGIRAFSGSGNEAMITIEDYLEGFEIDDLTRTVMLYIESVKDGRRFYESAYRVGRKKPIVLLKGGQTGAGNRAAASHTGAMSSDTRVFNAVCRQAGIVKVDRSMDLLDLSAAFASVPLPQGNRAAIMTLGGGWGVITADLCANYGLDVPALPAAILAVLDGILPPHWSRANPVDIVGENDPAIPMTTLEELLKWEGCDAVINLGIMGRRIFVERMAASVRKADENFAQDILDMATQMLVDFEEQYIAHVIDLMHRYEKPVFGVSLLTDQEDQTVYRVGDDEYKGLFYETPERAVKAFARMYEYKRFLNRK
;
A
#
# COMPACT_ATOMS: atom_id res chain seq x y z
N MET A 1 24.68 25.47 59.10
CA MET A 1 24.90 24.08 59.49
C MET A 1 24.27 23.21 58.42
N ARG A 2 25.07 22.69 57.54
CA ARG A 2 25.54 21.29 57.35
C ARG A 2 24.36 20.34 57.28
N ALA A 3 24.17 19.50 56.29
CA ALA A 3 24.87 18.98 55.11
C ALA A 3 23.90 17.89 54.58
N ALA A 4 23.51 17.92 53.37
CA ALA A 4 22.82 16.79 52.76
C ALA A 4 23.83 16.10 51.82
N VAL A 5 24.19 14.91 52.24
CA VAL A 5 25.13 14.00 51.57
C VAL A 5 24.44 13.47 50.30
N SER A 6 25.04 13.71 49.17
CA SER A 6 24.72 13.05 47.93
C SER A 6 25.26 11.61 47.95
N ASN A 7 24.39 10.64 48.10
CA ASN A 7 24.72 9.25 47.84
C ASN A 7 24.63 9.02 46.30
N SER A 8 25.74 9.21 45.62
CA SER A 8 25.92 8.66 44.27
C SER A 8 26.21 7.17 44.42
N PHE A 9 25.22 6.34 44.16
CA PHE A 9 25.42 4.90 44.04
C PHE A 9 26.22 4.62 42.75
N TYR A 10 27.54 4.46 42.92
CA TYR A 10 28.39 3.85 41.91
C TYR A 10 28.00 2.37 41.77
N TYR A 11 27.31 1.97 40.74
CA TYR A 11 27.22 0.58 40.34
C TYR A 11 28.63 0.13 39.90
N LYS A 12 29.30 -0.64 40.72
CA LYS A 12 30.51 -1.38 40.33
C LYS A 12 30.05 -2.38 39.24
N ILE A 13 30.45 -2.12 37.98
CA ILE A 13 30.33 -3.09 36.92
C ILE A 13 31.20 -4.29 37.27
N VAL A 14 30.58 -5.38 37.71
CA VAL A 14 31.26 -6.64 38.00
C VAL A 14 31.32 -7.41 36.64
N PRO A 15 32.51 -7.71 36.12
CA PRO A 15 32.62 -8.53 34.93
C PRO A 15 32.03 -9.92 35.19
N GLY A 16 31.04 -10.35 34.40
CA GLY A 16 30.43 -11.67 34.47
C GLY A 16 28.99 -11.76 34.97
N VAL A 17 28.35 -10.65 35.36
CA VAL A 17 26.91 -10.64 35.66
C VAL A 17 26.12 -10.32 34.43
N SER A 18 25.23 -11.25 33.99
CA SER A 18 24.22 -10.99 32.94
C SER A 18 23.38 -9.78 33.39
N MET A 19 23.44 -8.69 32.64
CA MET A 19 22.62 -7.52 32.89
C MET A 19 21.14 -7.87 32.62
N ASP A 20 20.29 -7.68 33.64
CA ASP A 20 18.85 -7.76 33.41
C ASP A 20 18.38 -6.51 32.66
N ILE A 21 18.03 -6.70 31.41
CA ILE A 21 17.61 -5.64 30.47
C ILE A 21 16.43 -4.87 31.01
N LYS A 22 15.41 -5.58 31.55
CA LYS A 22 14.21 -4.92 32.08
C LYS A 22 14.57 -3.98 33.22
N THR A 23 15.49 -4.40 34.09
CA THR A 23 15.98 -3.58 35.19
C THR A 23 16.72 -2.33 34.67
N ALA A 24 17.58 -2.47 33.68
CA ALA A 24 18.33 -1.35 33.10
C ALA A 24 17.41 -0.32 32.39
N LEU A 25 16.43 -0.78 31.64
CA LEU A 25 15.43 0.08 30.97
C LEU A 25 14.52 0.78 31.99
N GLN A 26 14.04 0.05 33.01
CA GLN A 26 13.22 0.62 34.05
C GLN A 26 13.99 1.66 34.93
N GLU A 27 15.26 1.42 35.18
CA GLU A 27 16.11 2.36 35.89
C GLU A 27 16.34 3.64 35.06
N ALA A 28 16.62 3.48 33.75
CA ALA A 28 16.76 4.60 32.83
C ALA A 28 15.49 5.47 32.80
N LEU A 29 14.30 4.84 32.67
CA LEU A 29 13.02 5.53 32.72
C LEU A 29 12.76 6.24 34.07
N LYS A 30 13.04 5.58 35.19
CA LYS A 30 12.86 6.15 36.56
C LYS A 30 13.78 7.34 36.82
N THR A 31 15.00 7.30 36.27
CA THR A 31 16.02 8.35 36.46
C THR A 31 15.95 9.45 35.41
N GLY A 32 15.09 9.33 34.43
CA GLY A 32 14.96 10.30 33.31
C GLY A 32 16.17 10.31 32.37
N ARG A 33 16.93 9.22 32.28
CA ARG A 33 18.04 9.09 31.35
C ARG A 33 17.52 9.09 29.91
N LYS A 34 18.17 9.86 29.04
CA LYS A 34 17.77 9.96 27.61
C LYS A 34 18.12 8.71 26.79
N ALA A 35 19.16 7.97 27.20
CA ALA A 35 19.60 6.78 26.51
C ALA A 35 20.30 5.82 27.50
N LEU A 36 20.42 4.55 27.11
CA LEU A 36 21.36 3.63 27.72
C LEU A 36 22.80 4.05 27.40
N THR A 37 23.77 3.65 28.22
CA THR A 37 25.18 3.80 27.82
C THR A 37 25.48 2.91 26.64
N GLU A 38 26.49 3.26 25.81
CA GLU A 38 26.88 2.46 24.65
C GLU A 38 27.18 1.00 25.04
N PHE A 39 27.87 0.80 26.17
CA PHE A 39 28.13 -0.53 26.73
C PHE A 39 26.83 -1.30 27.02
N GLN A 40 25.86 -0.68 27.69
CA GLN A 40 24.58 -1.29 28.01
C GLN A 40 23.80 -1.63 26.72
N ALA A 41 23.78 -0.72 25.74
CA ALA A 41 23.13 -0.91 24.44
C ALA A 41 23.75 -2.13 23.71
N LYS A 42 25.08 -2.25 23.64
CA LYS A 42 25.74 -3.41 23.03
C LYS A 42 25.53 -4.70 23.79
N GLN A 43 25.47 -4.67 25.14
CA GLN A 43 25.10 -5.86 25.92
C GLN A 43 23.67 -6.34 25.63
N LEU A 44 22.74 -5.41 25.42
CA LEU A 44 21.39 -5.71 24.96
C LEU A 44 21.40 -6.39 23.60
N LEU A 45 22.13 -5.83 22.60
CA LEU A 45 22.26 -6.43 21.26
C LEU A 45 22.83 -7.85 21.31
N LYS A 46 23.85 -8.10 22.17
CA LYS A 46 24.43 -9.45 22.34
C LYS A 46 23.40 -10.48 22.81
N GLN A 47 22.45 -10.12 23.64
CA GLN A 47 21.41 -11.05 24.12
C GLN A 47 20.47 -11.51 23.00
N TYR A 48 20.36 -10.72 21.93
CA TYR A 48 19.63 -11.05 20.72
C TYR A 48 20.55 -11.59 19.61
N ALA A 49 21.76 -12.07 19.98
CA ALA A 49 22.74 -12.64 19.07
C ALA A 49 23.22 -11.68 17.95
N ILE A 50 23.05 -10.38 18.13
CA ILE A 50 23.59 -9.36 17.21
C ILE A 50 25.08 -9.21 17.50
N PRO A 51 25.98 -9.42 16.51
CA PRO A 51 27.41 -9.32 16.70
C PRO A 51 27.84 -7.87 17.01
N VAL A 52 28.54 -7.69 18.10
CA VAL A 52 29.11 -6.39 18.49
C VAL A 52 30.61 -6.51 18.67
N VAL A 53 31.33 -5.38 18.49
CA VAL A 53 32.75 -5.31 18.75
C VAL A 53 33.08 -5.71 20.20
N ASN A 54 34.20 -6.39 20.40
CA ASN A 54 34.65 -6.75 21.72
C ASN A 54 35.18 -5.51 22.43
N GLU A 55 34.63 -5.17 23.60
CA GLU A 55 34.99 -3.95 24.31
C GLU A 55 35.13 -4.18 25.82
N LYS A 56 35.91 -3.33 26.42
CA LYS A 56 36.13 -3.31 27.87
C LYS A 56 35.90 -1.90 28.43
N VAL A 57 35.46 -1.79 29.68
CA VAL A 57 35.21 -0.50 30.33
C VAL A 57 36.34 -0.18 31.28
N ALA A 58 36.94 1.00 31.13
CA ALA A 58 37.94 1.57 32.00
C ALA A 58 37.34 2.70 32.82
N ALA A 59 37.67 2.75 34.10
CA ALA A 59 37.22 3.80 35.04
C ALA A 59 38.12 5.04 35.03
N ASN A 60 39.40 4.89 34.61
CA ASN A 60 40.40 5.95 34.58
C ASN A 60 41.50 5.66 33.56
N ALA A 61 42.40 6.61 33.33
CA ALA A 61 43.48 6.50 32.34
C ALA A 61 44.45 5.32 32.58
N ASP A 62 44.77 4.97 33.83
CA ASP A 62 45.64 3.83 34.08
C ASP A 62 44.98 2.50 33.72
N GLU A 63 43.72 2.34 34.02
CA GLU A 63 42.97 1.17 33.62
C GLU A 63 42.75 1.11 32.09
N ALA A 64 42.55 2.26 31.45
CA ALA A 64 42.45 2.35 29.99
C ALA A 64 43.70 1.82 29.30
N VAL A 65 44.90 2.20 29.76
CA VAL A 65 46.18 1.68 29.25
C VAL A 65 46.28 0.17 29.46
N ARG A 66 46.04 -0.34 30.68
CA ARG A 66 46.09 -1.77 30.95
C ARG A 66 45.13 -2.58 30.05
N LEU A 67 43.90 -2.09 29.87
CA LEU A 67 42.89 -2.76 29.05
C LEU A 67 43.24 -2.67 27.55
N ALA A 68 43.91 -1.61 27.10
CA ALA A 68 44.42 -1.49 25.76
C ALA A 68 45.52 -2.51 25.44
N ASP A 69 46.46 -2.72 26.36
CA ASP A 69 47.49 -3.78 26.27
C ASP A 69 46.88 -5.17 26.13
N GLU A 70 45.86 -5.45 26.98
CA GLU A 70 45.14 -6.72 26.91
C GLU A 70 44.32 -6.90 25.61
N THR A 71 43.89 -5.80 24.97
CA THR A 71 43.10 -5.80 23.76
C THR A 71 43.97 -5.97 22.52
N GLY A 72 45.17 -5.45 22.57
CA GLY A 72 46.14 -5.41 21.45
C GLY A 72 45.94 -4.17 20.56
N TYR A 73 47.08 -3.48 20.31
CA TYR A 73 47.09 -2.24 19.49
C TYR A 73 46.96 -2.53 18.00
N PRO A 74 46.39 -1.60 17.20
CA PRO A 74 45.81 -0.33 17.64
C PRO A 74 44.40 -0.47 18.25
N VAL A 75 44.06 0.43 19.18
CA VAL A 75 42.77 0.46 19.83
C VAL A 75 42.00 1.78 19.57
N VAL A 76 40.71 1.75 19.84
CA VAL A 76 39.85 2.92 19.92
C VAL A 76 39.46 3.16 21.37
N LEU A 77 39.52 4.43 21.79
CA LEU A 77 39.01 4.87 23.11
C LEU A 77 37.83 5.82 22.90
N LYS A 78 36.71 5.53 23.58
CA LYS A 78 35.50 6.36 23.53
C LYS A 78 35.07 6.76 24.97
N GLY A 79 34.72 8.02 25.19
CA GLY A 79 34.03 8.45 26.38
C GLY A 79 32.62 7.83 26.47
N MET A 80 32.24 7.35 27.66
CA MET A 80 30.94 6.74 27.91
C MET A 80 30.21 7.48 29.03
N GLY A 81 28.92 7.76 28.77
CA GLY A 81 28.01 8.37 29.77
C GLY A 81 26.63 8.58 29.15
N THR A 82 25.61 8.52 29.96
CA THR A 82 24.20 8.60 29.50
C THR A 82 23.80 9.96 28.94
N ASN A 83 24.58 11.03 29.21
CA ASN A 83 24.39 12.37 28.67
C ASN A 83 25.38 12.71 27.56
N LEU A 84 26.27 11.77 27.18
CA LEU A 84 27.29 11.96 26.16
C LEU A 84 26.82 11.52 24.78
N LEU A 85 25.84 12.26 24.23
CA LEU A 85 25.40 12.11 22.85
C LEU A 85 26.35 12.87 21.90
N HIS A 86 26.41 12.49 20.60
CA HIS A 86 27.27 13.11 19.57
C HIS A 86 28.74 13.17 19.96
N LYS A 87 29.32 12.03 20.39
CA LYS A 87 30.66 11.88 20.94
C LYS A 87 31.77 12.38 20.01
N THR A 88 31.64 12.15 18.71
CA THR A 88 32.63 12.54 17.69
C THR A 88 32.77 14.07 17.64
N GLU A 89 31.69 14.81 17.63
CA GLU A 89 31.68 16.29 17.60
C GLU A 89 32.26 16.88 18.87
N ARG A 90 32.11 16.18 19.99
CA ARG A 90 32.63 16.58 21.30
C ARG A 90 34.08 16.14 21.54
N GLY A 91 34.76 15.52 20.56
CA GLY A 91 36.13 15.03 20.73
C GLY A 91 36.29 13.87 21.70
N LEU A 92 35.21 13.08 21.92
CA LEU A 92 35.19 11.97 22.88
C LEU A 92 35.49 10.60 22.24
N VAL A 93 35.88 10.56 20.96
CA VAL A 93 36.26 9.37 20.21
C VAL A 93 37.66 9.53 19.67
N HIS A 94 38.58 8.66 20.07
CA HIS A 94 39.98 8.64 19.62
C HIS A 94 40.27 7.34 18.93
N LEU A 95 40.70 7.44 17.68
CA LEU A 95 40.99 6.32 16.77
C LEU A 95 42.55 6.14 16.65
N ASN A 96 42.94 4.95 16.19
CA ASN A 96 44.35 4.62 15.84
C ASN A 96 45.33 4.82 17.00
N LEU A 97 44.91 4.51 18.23
CA LEU A 97 45.80 4.57 19.39
C LEU A 97 46.73 3.37 19.37
N ALA A 98 48.03 3.63 19.08
CA ALA A 98 49.00 2.59 18.74
C ALA A 98 49.94 2.17 19.91
N ASN A 99 49.83 2.83 21.07
CA ASN A 99 50.67 2.54 22.25
C ASN A 99 50.07 3.18 23.52
N ASP A 100 50.65 2.82 24.68
CA ASP A 100 50.26 3.28 26.03
C ASP A 100 50.18 4.81 26.15
N GLU A 101 51.20 5.50 25.61
CA GLU A 101 51.26 6.96 25.70
C GLU A 101 50.11 7.64 24.95
N SER A 102 49.73 7.10 23.77
CA SER A 102 48.60 7.61 22.97
C SER A 102 47.26 7.35 23.66
N VAL A 103 47.10 6.19 24.33
CA VAL A 103 45.90 5.84 25.09
C VAL A 103 45.80 6.74 26.34
N ARG A 104 46.88 6.95 27.09
CA ARG A 104 46.89 7.81 28.27
C ARG A 104 46.47 9.25 27.92
N ARG A 105 47.08 9.83 26.89
CA ARG A 105 46.71 11.18 26.42
C ARG A 105 45.27 11.28 25.97
N ALA A 106 44.75 10.27 25.25
CA ALA A 106 43.37 10.22 24.84
C ALA A 106 42.41 10.12 26.04
N ALA A 107 42.74 9.30 27.04
CA ALA A 107 41.94 9.14 28.24
C ALA A 107 41.87 10.46 29.07
N GLU A 108 42.99 11.11 29.28
CA GLU A 108 43.09 12.41 29.97
C GLU A 108 42.29 13.48 29.23
N HIS A 109 42.33 13.50 27.88
CA HIS A 109 41.55 14.43 27.09
C HIS A 109 40.04 14.16 27.27
N VAL A 110 39.62 12.89 27.21
CA VAL A 110 38.21 12.50 27.42
C VAL A 110 37.72 12.85 28.81
N GLU A 111 38.51 12.64 29.85
CA GLU A 111 38.20 13.03 31.24
C GLU A 111 37.93 14.55 31.33
N ILE A 112 38.76 15.35 30.70
CA ILE A 112 38.60 16.82 30.67
C ILE A 112 37.37 17.24 29.85
N ALA A 113 37.20 16.68 28.65
CA ALA A 113 36.15 17.08 27.73
C ALA A 113 34.74 16.64 28.17
N ALA A 114 34.63 15.46 28.80
CA ALA A 114 33.36 14.93 29.29
C ALA A 114 33.01 15.45 30.69
N GLY A 115 34.03 15.72 31.51
CA GLY A 115 33.86 16.25 32.86
C GLY A 115 32.95 15.37 33.75
N ARG A 116 31.92 15.98 34.32
CA ARG A 116 31.00 15.28 35.25
C ARG A 116 30.03 14.29 34.57
N ASP A 117 29.91 14.35 33.26
CA ASP A 117 29.04 13.44 32.48
C ASP A 117 29.75 12.12 32.12
N LEU A 118 31.06 11.99 32.41
CA LEU A 118 31.82 10.76 32.18
C LEU A 118 31.46 9.69 33.21
N GLU A 119 30.96 8.56 32.74
CA GLU A 119 30.66 7.36 33.55
C GLU A 119 31.74 6.27 33.34
N GLY A 120 32.61 6.40 32.36
CA GLY A 120 33.72 5.50 32.06
C GLY A 120 34.22 5.70 30.64
N MET A 121 35.21 4.90 30.24
CA MET A 121 35.77 4.89 28.90
C MET A 121 35.69 3.48 28.29
N LEU A 122 35.29 3.39 27.03
CA LEU A 122 35.28 2.14 26.28
C LEU A 122 36.61 1.95 25.53
N ILE A 123 37.21 0.79 25.68
CA ILE A 123 38.41 0.35 24.95
C ILE A 123 37.98 -0.80 24.05
N GLN A 124 38.19 -0.66 22.76
CA GLN A 124 37.88 -1.66 21.75
C GLN A 124 38.98 -1.77 20.69
N PRO A 125 39.16 -2.93 20.00
CA PRO A 125 40.12 -3.04 18.92
C PRO A 125 39.74 -2.10 17.78
N GLN A 126 40.75 -1.54 17.11
CA GLN A 126 40.59 -0.77 15.87
C GLN A 126 40.23 -1.73 14.74
N LEU A 127 39.03 -1.61 14.21
CA LEU A 127 38.60 -2.34 13.02
C LEU A 127 38.96 -1.54 11.76
N GLU A 128 39.30 -2.23 10.69
CA GLU A 128 39.50 -1.61 9.38
C GLU A 128 38.16 -1.25 8.77
N ILE A 129 37.88 0.06 8.64
CA ILE A 129 36.60 0.56 8.10
C ILE A 129 36.65 0.57 6.60
N ARG A 130 35.80 -0.20 5.93
CA ARG A 130 35.66 -0.24 4.48
C ARG A 130 34.25 0.00 3.99
N ARG A 131 33.26 -0.66 4.57
CA ARG A 131 31.84 -0.52 4.22
C ARG A 131 31.05 -0.35 5.50
N GLU A 132 30.30 0.74 5.54
CA GLU A 132 29.47 1.13 6.68
C GLU A 132 28.01 1.04 6.31
N PHE A 133 27.23 0.42 7.17
CA PHE A 133 25.79 0.35 7.09
C PHE A 133 25.17 0.95 8.35
N VAL A 134 23.89 1.29 8.27
CA VAL A 134 23.07 1.65 9.41
C VAL A 134 21.92 0.66 9.54
N ALA A 135 21.68 0.20 10.75
CA ALA A 135 20.54 -0.66 11.06
C ALA A 135 19.92 -0.18 12.38
N GLY A 136 18.60 -0.22 12.45
CA GLY A 136 17.94 0.28 13.67
C GLY A 136 16.46 -0.01 13.70
N LEU A 137 15.83 0.56 14.71
CA LEU A 137 14.39 0.47 14.93
C LEU A 137 13.90 1.80 15.51
N PHE A 138 12.73 2.20 15.11
CA PHE A 138 11.96 3.28 15.74
C PHE A 138 10.49 2.91 15.84
N ARG A 139 9.73 3.62 16.66
CA ARG A 139 8.29 3.38 16.79
C ARG A 139 7.51 4.41 16.00
N ASP A 140 6.77 3.92 15.00
CA ASP A 140 5.76 4.71 14.34
C ASP A 140 4.50 4.78 15.21
N PRO A 141 3.88 5.97 15.38
CA PRO A 141 2.70 6.13 16.23
C PRO A 141 1.49 5.30 15.81
N GLN A 142 1.36 4.97 14.52
CA GLN A 142 0.24 4.20 13.97
C GLN A 142 0.56 2.71 13.81
N PHE A 143 1.78 2.39 13.35
CA PHE A 143 2.16 1.04 12.95
C PHE A 143 3.00 0.29 14.01
N GLY A 144 3.52 0.99 15.02
CA GLY A 144 4.37 0.40 16.05
C GLY A 144 5.83 0.27 15.62
N PRO A 145 6.57 -0.80 16.01
CA PRO A 145 8.00 -0.92 15.77
C PRO A 145 8.32 -1.14 14.30
N VAL A 146 9.22 -0.30 13.77
CA VAL A 146 9.68 -0.29 12.36
C VAL A 146 11.19 -0.50 12.34
N VAL A 147 11.64 -1.54 11.65
CA VAL A 147 13.05 -1.82 11.41
C VAL A 147 13.54 -1.02 10.21
N MET A 148 14.72 -0.44 10.33
CA MET A 148 15.41 0.33 9.31
C MET A 148 16.73 -0.34 8.94
N PHE A 149 17.08 -0.30 7.64
CA PHE A 149 18.40 -0.66 7.15
C PHE A 149 18.80 0.28 6.01
N GLY A 150 20.07 0.65 5.95
CA GLY A 150 20.59 1.53 4.90
C GLY A 150 22.11 1.60 4.84
N ILE A 151 22.57 2.46 3.93
CA ILE A 151 24.00 2.78 3.81
C ILE A 151 24.38 3.72 4.96
N GLY A 152 25.50 3.41 5.62
CA GLY A 152 26.08 4.20 6.72
C GLY A 152 27.10 5.25 6.26
N GLY A 153 27.71 5.91 7.23
CA GLY A 153 28.76 6.90 7.01
C GLY A 153 28.26 8.26 6.51
N ILE A 154 29.18 9.10 6.02
CA ILE A 154 28.90 10.48 5.57
C ILE A 154 27.86 10.55 4.43
N LEU A 155 27.66 9.46 3.70
CA LEU A 155 26.71 9.38 2.60
C LEU A 155 25.28 9.18 3.04
N THR A 156 25.01 8.77 4.27
CA THR A 156 23.66 8.49 4.79
C THR A 156 22.76 9.72 4.73
N GLU A 157 23.25 10.86 5.21
CA GLU A 157 22.51 12.11 5.22
C GLU A 157 22.28 12.68 3.81
N ALA A 158 23.27 12.49 2.91
CA ALA A 158 23.20 13.04 1.55
C ALA A 158 22.30 12.21 0.61
N LEU A 159 22.29 10.89 0.75
CA LEU A 159 21.59 9.98 -0.19
C LEU A 159 20.24 9.50 0.33
N SER A 160 20.02 9.51 1.65
CA SER A 160 18.82 8.96 2.29
C SER A 160 18.46 7.55 1.78
N ASP A 161 19.49 6.70 1.51
CA ASP A 161 19.33 5.37 0.96
C ASP A 161 19.05 4.37 2.07
N VAL A 162 17.80 4.40 2.55
CA VAL A 162 17.31 3.59 3.66
C VAL A 162 16.00 2.91 3.32
N THR A 163 15.79 1.72 3.83
CA THR A 163 14.58 0.92 3.68
C THR A 163 13.97 0.59 5.03
N PHE A 164 12.67 0.33 5.03
CA PHE A 164 11.89 0.12 6.25
C PHE A 164 11.03 -1.14 6.15
N ARG A 165 10.82 -1.84 7.29
CA ARG A 165 9.82 -2.91 7.44
C ARG A 165 9.20 -2.86 8.82
N LEU A 166 7.92 -3.15 8.88
CA LEU A 166 7.20 -3.31 10.14
C LEU A 166 7.61 -4.62 10.83
N ALA A 167 7.86 -4.59 12.13
CA ALA A 167 8.14 -5.82 12.88
C ALA A 167 6.85 -6.64 13.12
N PRO A 168 6.92 -8.00 13.14
CA PRO A 168 8.10 -8.82 12.93
C PRO A 168 8.57 -8.82 11.49
N VAL A 169 9.88 -8.82 11.30
CA VAL A 169 10.52 -8.86 9.97
C VAL A 169 10.85 -10.31 9.62
N THR A 170 10.54 -10.73 8.41
CA THR A 170 10.88 -12.07 7.90
C THR A 170 12.15 -12.05 7.04
N ARG A 171 12.74 -13.22 6.77
CA ARG A 171 13.87 -13.32 5.82
C ARG A 171 13.51 -12.80 4.43
N ALA A 172 12.28 -13.05 3.98
CA ALA A 172 11.80 -12.54 2.70
C ALA A 172 11.73 -11.00 2.69
N ASP A 173 11.27 -10.39 3.80
CA ASP A 173 11.26 -8.93 3.93
C ASP A 173 12.65 -8.33 3.87
N VAL A 174 13.64 -8.95 4.53
CA VAL A 174 15.03 -8.48 4.48
C VAL A 174 15.58 -8.56 3.06
N ARG A 175 15.38 -9.67 2.35
CA ARG A 175 15.82 -9.81 0.95
C ARG A 175 15.24 -8.71 0.06
N ASP A 176 13.97 -8.39 0.24
CA ASP A 176 13.35 -7.27 -0.48
C ASP A 176 13.97 -5.92 -0.09
N MET A 177 14.23 -5.68 1.22
CA MET A 177 14.93 -4.47 1.67
C MET A 177 16.27 -4.29 0.94
N LEU A 178 17.05 -5.38 0.78
CA LEU A 178 18.33 -5.33 0.08
C LEU A 178 18.22 -4.96 -1.40
N THR A 179 17.12 -5.37 -2.07
CA THR A 179 16.86 -5.00 -3.47
C THR A 179 16.45 -3.53 -3.64
N GLU A 180 15.95 -2.91 -2.57
CA GLU A 180 15.51 -1.51 -2.57
C GLU A 180 16.66 -0.52 -2.36
N ILE A 181 17.79 -0.96 -1.79
CA ILE A 181 18.99 -0.13 -1.60
C ILE A 181 19.58 0.24 -2.95
N LYS A 182 19.67 1.53 -3.24
CA LYS A 182 20.21 2.05 -4.51
C LYS A 182 21.69 1.73 -4.68
N ALA A 183 22.46 1.84 -3.59
CA ALA A 183 23.88 1.49 -3.54
C ALA A 183 24.10 -0.02 -3.26
N GLY A 184 23.22 -0.89 -3.74
CA GLY A 184 23.29 -2.35 -3.54
C GLY A 184 24.62 -2.98 -3.99
N ALA A 185 25.38 -2.34 -4.89
CA ALA A 185 26.73 -2.75 -5.24
C ALA A 185 27.68 -2.85 -4.03
N LEU A 186 27.42 -2.12 -2.94
CA LEU A 186 28.20 -2.21 -1.70
C LEU A 186 27.89 -3.50 -0.91
N LEU A 187 26.84 -4.22 -1.24
CA LEU A 187 26.52 -5.52 -0.64
C LEU A 187 27.23 -6.66 -1.36
N ALA A 188 27.59 -6.50 -2.62
CA ALA A 188 28.34 -7.46 -3.43
C ALA A 188 29.86 -7.42 -3.13
N GLU A 189 30.63 -8.26 -3.82
CA GLU A 189 32.11 -8.14 -3.83
C GLU A 189 32.51 -6.75 -4.32
N PHE A 190 33.34 -6.07 -3.57
CA PHE A 190 33.72 -4.70 -3.87
C PHE A 190 35.18 -4.42 -3.50
N ARG A 191 36.01 -4.02 -4.48
CA ARG A 191 37.39 -3.64 -4.32
C ARG A 191 38.27 -4.65 -3.54
N GLY A 192 38.00 -5.94 -3.73
CA GLY A 192 38.77 -7.04 -3.12
C GLY A 192 38.25 -7.45 -1.73
N ASP A 193 37.15 -6.89 -1.25
CA ASP A 193 36.45 -7.36 -0.07
C ASP A 193 35.32 -8.33 -0.49
N ALA A 194 35.10 -9.37 0.29
CA ALA A 194 34.08 -10.35 0.04
C ALA A 194 32.66 -9.71 0.12
N ALA A 195 31.67 -10.31 -0.56
CA ALA A 195 30.27 -9.91 -0.43
C ALA A 195 29.81 -9.95 1.02
N VAL A 196 28.90 -9.06 1.40
CA VAL A 196 28.28 -9.05 2.73
C VAL A 196 27.54 -10.37 2.95
N GLN A 197 27.71 -10.97 4.11
CA GLN A 197 27.02 -12.21 4.49
C GLN A 197 25.50 -11.91 4.71
N THR A 198 24.73 -12.05 3.64
CA THR A 198 23.29 -11.72 3.65
C THR A 198 22.51 -12.51 4.70
N GLY A 199 22.87 -13.79 4.95
CA GLY A 199 22.24 -14.58 6.03
C GLY A 199 22.45 -13.99 7.42
N GLN A 200 23.66 -13.44 7.71
CA GLN A 200 23.91 -12.75 8.97
C GLN A 200 23.13 -11.45 9.07
N LEU A 201 23.00 -10.70 7.97
CA LEU A 201 22.20 -9.48 7.92
C LEU A 201 20.71 -9.77 8.13
N GLU A 202 20.19 -10.87 7.55
CA GLU A 202 18.84 -11.36 7.82
C GLU A 202 18.62 -11.58 9.31
N GLU A 203 19.53 -12.28 9.99
CA GLU A 203 19.46 -12.55 11.42
C GLU A 203 19.50 -11.28 12.27
N ILE A 204 20.38 -10.33 11.94
CA ILE A 204 20.51 -9.04 12.64
C ILE A 204 19.19 -8.25 12.55
N LEU A 205 18.63 -8.05 11.35
CA LEU A 205 17.42 -7.25 11.16
C LEU A 205 16.18 -7.90 11.77
N MET A 206 16.08 -9.22 11.70
CA MET A 206 15.03 -9.97 12.40
C MET A 206 15.14 -9.84 13.91
N ALA A 207 16.36 -9.92 14.45
CA ALA A 207 16.63 -9.75 15.88
C ALA A 207 16.29 -8.34 16.38
N ILE A 208 16.62 -7.29 15.61
CA ILE A 208 16.23 -5.91 15.92
C ILE A 208 14.71 -5.79 15.97
N GLY A 209 14.00 -6.39 15.01
CA GLY A 209 12.53 -6.41 14.98
C GLY A 209 11.93 -7.10 16.20
N GLN A 210 12.46 -8.27 16.57
CA GLN A 210 12.02 -9.04 17.74
C GLN A 210 12.28 -8.27 19.04
N LEU A 211 13.45 -7.63 19.15
CA LEU A 211 13.82 -6.80 20.31
C LEU A 211 12.80 -5.67 20.50
N GLY A 212 12.38 -5.01 19.41
CA GLY A 212 11.36 -3.97 19.47
C GLY A 212 9.96 -4.47 19.87
N LEU A 213 9.62 -5.72 19.58
CA LEU A 213 8.35 -6.35 20.00
C LEU A 213 8.39 -6.76 21.49
N ASP A 214 9.53 -7.31 21.95
CA ASP A 214 9.69 -7.79 23.32
C ASP A 214 9.79 -6.65 24.34
N HIS A 215 10.26 -5.46 23.90
CA HIS A 215 10.54 -4.30 24.75
C HIS A 215 9.77 -3.05 24.26
N PRO A 216 8.45 -2.94 24.60
CA PRO A 216 7.65 -1.78 24.22
C PRO A 216 8.15 -0.46 24.79
N GLU A 217 8.98 -0.49 25.84
CA GLU A 217 9.66 0.64 26.46
C GLU A 217 10.88 1.16 25.68
N ILE A 218 11.29 0.53 24.59
CA ILE A 218 12.33 1.03 23.68
C ILE A 218 11.67 1.85 22.58
N ALA A 219 12.00 3.13 22.50
CA ALA A 219 11.53 4.03 21.45
C ALA A 219 12.37 3.93 20.19
N GLU A 220 13.70 3.81 20.34
CA GLU A 220 14.65 3.83 19.23
C GLU A 220 15.86 2.93 19.50
N ILE A 221 16.34 2.28 18.46
CA ILE A 221 17.62 1.59 18.40
C ILE A 221 18.34 2.12 17.16
N ASP A 222 19.58 2.63 17.33
CA ASP A 222 20.45 3.01 16.22
C ASP A 222 21.78 2.24 16.33
N ILE A 223 22.10 1.46 15.31
CA ILE A 223 23.37 0.77 15.15
C ILE A 223 24.09 1.49 14.01
N ASN A 224 25.00 2.38 14.36
CA ASN A 224 25.67 3.26 13.41
C ASN A 224 27.13 3.58 13.83
N PRO A 225 28.12 2.92 13.23
CA PRO A 225 28.02 2.03 12.08
C PRO A 225 27.84 0.54 12.41
N LEU A 226 27.15 -0.16 11.51
CA LEU A 226 27.22 -1.60 11.34
C LEU A 226 28.29 -1.86 10.26
N LEU A 227 29.47 -2.31 10.66
CA LEU A 227 30.62 -2.49 9.75
C LEU A 227 30.61 -3.85 9.08
N ALA A 228 30.92 -3.89 7.78
CA ALA A 228 31.31 -5.13 7.11
C ALA A 228 32.82 -5.29 7.12
N THR A 229 33.29 -6.44 7.62
CA THR A 229 34.70 -6.81 7.60
C THR A 229 35.15 -7.20 6.17
N ARG A 230 36.44 -7.43 5.98
CA ARG A 230 36.98 -7.88 4.70
C ARG A 230 36.39 -9.21 4.23
N GLU A 231 36.02 -10.09 5.17
CA GLU A 231 35.43 -11.39 4.92
C GLU A 231 33.90 -11.30 4.74
N GLY A 232 33.33 -10.09 4.76
CA GLY A 232 31.90 -9.84 4.59
C GLY A 232 31.04 -10.05 5.86
N SER A 233 31.65 -10.35 7.01
CA SER A 233 30.96 -10.46 8.28
C SER A 233 30.55 -9.09 8.81
N LEU A 234 29.44 -9.00 9.53
CA LEU A 234 28.88 -7.75 10.06
C LEU A 234 29.14 -7.63 11.58
N VAL A 235 29.52 -6.44 12.03
CA VAL A 235 29.79 -6.15 13.43
C VAL A 235 29.28 -4.75 13.80
N ALA A 236 28.45 -4.65 14.84
CA ALA A 236 28.03 -3.36 15.40
C ALA A 236 29.16 -2.74 16.23
N VAL A 237 29.61 -1.55 15.81
CA VAL A 237 30.73 -0.83 16.42
C VAL A 237 30.26 0.25 17.38
N ASP A 238 29.10 0.83 17.10
CA ASP A 238 28.40 1.76 17.98
C ASP A 238 26.91 1.41 18.07
N ALA A 239 26.29 1.68 19.19
CA ALA A 239 24.89 1.42 19.40
C ALA A 239 24.28 2.44 20.38
N LEU A 240 23.12 2.97 20.02
CA LEU A 240 22.27 3.81 20.83
C LEU A 240 20.94 3.08 21.07
N VAL A 241 20.47 3.09 22.33
CA VAL A 241 19.13 2.63 22.68
C VAL A 241 18.45 3.72 23.53
N VAL A 242 17.34 4.22 23.03
CA VAL A 242 16.54 5.29 23.67
C VAL A 242 15.31 4.65 24.30
N PRO A 243 15.20 4.65 25.65
CA PRO A 243 13.98 4.25 26.33
C PRO A 243 12.96 5.40 26.32
N ASP A 244 11.68 5.06 26.22
CA ASP A 244 10.57 6.00 26.41
C ASP A 244 9.42 5.28 27.11
N GLN A 245 8.50 6.05 27.70
CA GLN A 245 7.29 5.48 28.24
C GLN A 245 6.51 4.78 27.11
N PRO A 246 6.06 3.53 27.32
CA PRO A 246 5.22 2.87 26.36
C PRO A 246 4.04 3.77 26.01
N GLN A 247 3.91 4.11 24.72
CA GLN A 247 2.74 4.86 24.26
C GLN A 247 1.49 4.04 24.59
N PRO A 248 0.40 4.67 25.08
CA PRO A 248 -0.85 3.95 25.22
C PRO A 248 -1.20 3.32 23.87
N ALA A 249 -1.60 2.05 23.91
CA ALA A 249 -2.06 1.37 22.71
C ALA A 249 -3.08 2.27 21.99
N PRO A 250 -3.03 2.36 20.65
CA PRO A 250 -4.07 3.04 19.89
C PRO A 250 -5.42 2.60 20.44
N LEU A 251 -6.38 3.52 20.52
CA LEU A 251 -7.75 3.18 20.94
C LEU A 251 -8.19 1.98 20.09
N GLU A 252 -8.36 0.82 20.73
CA GLU A 252 -8.87 -0.35 20.05
C GLU A 252 -10.20 0.03 19.39
N THR A 253 -10.16 0.18 18.09
CA THR A 253 -11.40 0.24 17.31
C THR A 253 -12.03 -1.12 17.47
N LEU A 254 -13.22 -1.18 18.11
CA LEU A 254 -13.94 -2.45 18.23
C LEU A 254 -14.23 -2.95 16.81
N ALA A 255 -13.62 -4.08 16.47
CA ALA A 255 -13.79 -4.72 15.17
C ALA A 255 -15.28 -5.01 14.91
N VAL A 256 -15.74 -4.69 13.72
CA VAL A 256 -17.09 -5.03 13.25
C VAL A 256 -17.05 -6.49 12.76
N ASP A 257 -18.12 -7.24 13.02
CA ASP A 257 -18.28 -8.57 12.43
C ASP A 257 -18.18 -8.49 10.89
N PRO A 258 -17.25 -9.18 10.25
CA PRO A 258 -17.12 -9.17 8.80
C PRO A 258 -18.41 -9.51 8.05
N ALA A 259 -19.26 -10.39 8.60
CA ALA A 259 -20.54 -10.73 8.00
C ALA A 259 -21.53 -9.54 8.03
N ALA A 260 -21.44 -8.66 9.05
CA ALA A 260 -22.29 -7.47 9.13
C ALA A 260 -21.93 -6.45 8.04
N ILE A 261 -20.65 -6.38 7.61
CA ILE A 261 -20.25 -5.55 6.46
C ILE A 261 -20.92 -6.04 5.19
N GLY A 262 -20.95 -7.35 4.93
CA GLY A 262 -21.66 -7.94 3.79
C GLY A 262 -23.15 -7.62 3.81
N ALA A 263 -23.80 -7.71 4.98
CA ALA A 263 -25.25 -7.47 5.14
C ALA A 263 -25.67 -6.04 4.76
N LEU A 264 -24.81 -5.03 4.95
CA LEU A 264 -25.06 -3.64 4.56
C LEU A 264 -25.35 -3.49 3.05
N PHE A 265 -24.79 -4.36 2.21
CA PHE A 265 -24.95 -4.30 0.76
C PHE A 265 -26.15 -5.12 0.23
N TYR A 266 -26.88 -5.83 1.12
CA TYR A 266 -28.03 -6.66 0.76
C TYR A 266 -29.29 -6.39 1.61
N PRO A 267 -29.65 -5.11 1.85
CA PRO A 267 -30.90 -4.83 2.54
C PRO A 267 -32.08 -5.33 1.68
N LYS A 268 -33.10 -5.89 2.33
CA LYS A 268 -34.40 -6.22 1.70
C LYS A 268 -35.41 -5.07 1.81
N SER A 269 -35.13 -4.15 2.71
CA SER A 269 -35.99 -2.99 2.96
C SER A 269 -35.15 -1.78 3.42
N ILE A 270 -35.50 -0.59 2.89
CA ILE A 270 -34.75 0.66 3.14
C ILE A 270 -35.76 1.75 3.59
N ALA A 271 -35.43 2.44 4.70
CA ALA A 271 -36.13 3.65 5.13
C ALA A 271 -35.27 4.89 4.85
N PHE A 272 -35.75 5.80 3.98
CA PHE A 272 -35.11 7.09 3.73
C PHE A 272 -35.61 8.13 4.73
N VAL A 273 -34.84 8.38 5.78
CA VAL A 273 -35.13 9.35 6.84
C VAL A 273 -34.65 10.73 6.43
N GLY A 274 -35.56 11.66 6.22
CA GLY A 274 -35.32 12.95 5.59
C GLY A 274 -35.63 12.94 4.09
N ALA A 275 -36.47 12.01 3.62
CA ALA A 275 -36.93 11.96 2.23
C ALA A 275 -37.50 13.31 1.79
N SER A 276 -37.24 13.71 0.56
CA SER A 276 -37.65 15.03 0.03
C SER A 276 -38.14 14.93 -1.41
N ALA A 277 -39.19 15.69 -1.73
CA ALA A 277 -39.65 15.90 -3.10
C ALA A 277 -38.75 16.92 -3.86
N GLN A 278 -37.93 17.68 -3.15
CA GLN A 278 -37.14 18.76 -3.74
C GLN A 278 -35.86 18.21 -4.41
N MET A 279 -35.75 18.41 -5.72
CA MET A 279 -34.54 18.09 -6.48
C MET A 279 -33.33 18.76 -5.88
N GLY A 280 -32.18 18.06 -5.84
CA GLY A 280 -30.91 18.54 -5.28
C GLY A 280 -30.77 18.36 -3.76
N LYS A 281 -31.81 17.93 -3.03
CA LYS A 281 -31.69 17.49 -1.64
C LYS A 281 -31.13 16.04 -1.60
N TRP A 282 -30.27 15.75 -0.61
CA TRP A 282 -29.72 14.40 -0.41
C TRP A 282 -30.79 13.32 -0.33
N GLY A 283 -31.87 13.56 0.48
CA GLY A 283 -32.97 12.62 0.60
C GLY A 283 -33.76 12.42 -0.70
N HIS A 284 -33.69 13.35 -1.66
CA HIS A 284 -34.27 13.16 -3.00
C HIS A 284 -33.31 12.34 -3.88
N MET A 285 -32.04 12.73 -3.95
CA MET A 285 -31.07 12.10 -4.85
C MET A 285 -30.87 10.62 -4.54
N LEU A 286 -30.61 10.26 -3.29
CA LEU A 286 -30.38 8.87 -2.90
C LEU A 286 -31.62 7.98 -3.16
N MET A 287 -32.80 8.47 -2.78
CA MET A 287 -34.04 7.77 -3.06
C MET A 287 -34.26 7.59 -4.57
N SER A 288 -34.07 8.65 -5.37
CA SER A 288 -34.31 8.60 -6.81
C SER A 288 -33.32 7.65 -7.50
N ASN A 289 -32.04 7.70 -7.14
CA ASN A 289 -31.03 6.80 -7.70
C ASN A 289 -31.31 5.33 -7.34
N THR A 290 -31.74 5.06 -6.09
CA THR A 290 -32.13 3.71 -5.67
C THR A 290 -33.31 3.18 -6.45
N ILE A 291 -34.36 4.02 -6.66
CA ILE A 291 -35.55 3.62 -7.42
C ILE A 291 -35.23 3.46 -8.91
N SER A 292 -34.52 4.43 -9.52
CA SER A 292 -34.17 4.39 -10.95
C SER A 292 -33.21 3.28 -11.30
N GLY A 293 -32.37 2.85 -10.36
CA GLY A 293 -31.45 1.73 -10.51
C GLY A 293 -32.12 0.36 -10.50
N GLY A 294 -33.43 0.28 -10.21
CA GLY A 294 -34.17 -0.97 -10.26
C GLY A 294 -34.17 -1.78 -8.96
N TYR A 295 -33.80 -1.16 -7.82
CA TYR A 295 -33.85 -1.87 -6.53
C TYR A 295 -35.25 -2.43 -6.27
N ASP A 296 -35.36 -3.75 -6.04
CA ASP A 296 -36.61 -4.52 -5.91
C ASP A 296 -37.12 -4.68 -4.47
N GLY A 297 -36.35 -4.24 -3.47
CA GLY A 297 -36.74 -4.28 -2.06
C GLY A 297 -37.76 -3.20 -1.67
N ASP A 298 -38.27 -3.32 -0.45
CA ASP A 298 -39.26 -2.35 0.10
C ASP A 298 -38.56 -0.99 0.35
N ILE A 299 -39.20 0.09 -0.14
CA ILE A 299 -38.76 1.47 0.07
C ILE A 299 -39.77 2.23 0.88
N TYR A 300 -39.38 2.70 2.06
CA TYR A 300 -40.17 3.53 2.96
C TYR A 300 -39.60 4.95 3.03
N LEU A 301 -40.48 5.95 2.94
CA LEU A 301 -40.08 7.36 2.99
C LEU A 301 -40.54 7.96 4.32
N VAL A 302 -39.59 8.62 5.03
CA VAL A 302 -39.88 9.21 6.35
C VAL A 302 -39.60 10.70 6.31
N ASN A 303 -40.59 11.51 6.61
CA ASN A 303 -40.47 12.96 6.79
C ASN A 303 -41.66 13.46 7.66
N PRO A 304 -41.43 14.28 8.69
CA PRO A 304 -42.50 14.79 9.57
C PRO A 304 -43.67 15.50 8.86
N LYS A 305 -43.43 15.98 7.64
CA LYS A 305 -44.47 16.65 6.82
C LYS A 305 -45.51 15.70 6.25
N GLY A 306 -45.22 14.38 6.24
CA GLY A 306 -46.08 13.38 5.62
C GLY A 306 -46.31 13.62 4.12
N GLY A 307 -47.39 13.10 3.58
CA GLY A 307 -47.83 13.29 2.19
C GLY A 307 -47.38 12.18 1.26
N THR A 308 -47.02 12.55 0.01
CA THR A 308 -46.63 11.61 -1.03
C THR A 308 -45.37 12.13 -1.78
N ILE A 309 -44.39 11.29 -2.00
CA ILE A 309 -43.18 11.61 -2.81
C ILE A 309 -43.00 10.47 -3.80
N ALA A 310 -42.79 10.78 -5.08
CA ALA A 310 -42.62 9.81 -6.16
C ALA A 310 -43.70 8.70 -6.17
N GLY A 311 -44.96 9.08 -5.89
CA GLY A 311 -46.10 8.17 -5.83
C GLY A 311 -46.15 7.26 -4.59
N ARG A 312 -45.27 7.42 -3.62
CA ARG A 312 -45.12 6.59 -2.42
C ARG A 312 -45.58 7.36 -1.17
N PRO A 313 -46.25 6.71 -0.20
CA PRO A 313 -46.62 7.36 1.06
C PRO A 313 -45.38 7.78 1.86
N VAL A 314 -45.46 8.91 2.56
CA VAL A 314 -44.45 9.41 3.47
C VAL A 314 -44.93 9.28 4.90
N TYR A 315 -44.23 8.52 5.72
CA TYR A 315 -44.53 8.32 7.13
C TYR A 315 -43.94 9.46 7.97
N ALA A 316 -44.70 9.90 9.00
CA ALA A 316 -44.23 10.98 9.86
C ALA A 316 -43.06 10.54 10.76
N HIS A 317 -43.10 9.31 11.26
CA HIS A 317 -42.11 8.70 12.14
C HIS A 317 -41.68 7.31 11.63
N ILE A 318 -40.50 6.86 12.03
CA ILE A 318 -40.00 5.52 11.72
C ILE A 318 -40.91 4.43 12.27
N GLY A 319 -41.53 4.68 13.45
CA GLY A 319 -42.48 3.78 14.09
C GLY A 319 -43.74 3.52 13.27
N ASP A 320 -44.13 4.44 12.39
CA ASP A 320 -45.35 4.34 11.56
C ASP A 320 -45.19 3.42 10.33
N ILE A 321 -43.94 3.00 10.01
CA ILE A 321 -43.65 2.10 8.89
C ILE A 321 -44.30 0.72 9.16
N PRO A 322 -45.10 0.17 8.23
CA PRO A 322 -45.87 -1.07 8.51
C PRO A 322 -44.96 -2.33 8.51
N GLY A 323 -43.86 -2.35 7.72
CA GLY A 323 -42.98 -3.50 7.54
C GLY A 323 -41.67 -3.44 8.34
N PRO A 324 -40.84 -4.49 8.25
CA PRO A 324 -39.47 -4.45 8.76
C PRO A 324 -38.61 -3.48 7.95
N VAL A 325 -37.52 -3.02 8.54
CA VAL A 325 -36.51 -2.17 7.88
C VAL A 325 -35.13 -2.70 8.19
N ASP A 326 -34.36 -3.04 7.16
CA ASP A 326 -32.99 -3.54 7.30
C ASP A 326 -31.96 -2.42 7.34
N LEU A 327 -32.21 -1.32 6.61
CA LEU A 327 -31.28 -0.19 6.48
C LEU A 327 -32.03 1.15 6.60
N ALA A 328 -31.60 2.02 7.51
CA ALA A 328 -32.03 3.40 7.57
C ALA A 328 -31.00 4.32 6.88
N VAL A 329 -31.41 5.01 5.82
CA VAL A 329 -30.59 6.03 5.12
C VAL A 329 -30.99 7.40 5.68
N VAL A 330 -30.04 8.04 6.38
CA VAL A 330 -30.28 9.24 7.18
C VAL A 330 -29.69 10.48 6.56
N THR A 331 -30.53 11.47 6.25
CA THR A 331 -30.16 12.74 5.60
C THR A 331 -30.70 13.98 6.35
N ILE A 332 -31.07 13.86 7.63
CA ILE A 332 -31.50 14.96 8.47
C ILE A 332 -30.33 15.71 9.10
N PRO A 333 -30.49 16.96 9.59
CA PRO A 333 -29.45 17.72 10.25
C PRO A 333 -28.76 16.97 11.39
N ALA A 334 -27.44 17.11 11.53
CA ALA A 334 -26.61 16.36 12.50
C ALA A 334 -27.14 16.43 13.94
N ALA A 335 -27.58 17.60 14.40
CA ALA A 335 -28.09 17.79 15.75
C ALA A 335 -29.37 16.95 16.06
N LEU A 336 -30.09 16.50 15.04
CA LEU A 336 -31.33 15.69 15.20
C LEU A 336 -31.03 14.18 15.15
N VAL A 337 -29.86 13.76 14.64
CA VAL A 337 -29.52 12.34 14.46
C VAL A 337 -29.51 11.55 15.76
N PRO A 338 -28.96 12.03 16.89
CA PRO A 338 -28.99 11.28 18.14
C PRO A 338 -30.45 10.94 18.62
N GLY A 339 -31.39 11.80 18.31
CA GLY A 339 -32.81 11.57 18.62
C GLY A 339 -33.48 10.41 17.87
N LEU A 340 -32.84 9.95 16.74
CA LEU A 340 -33.32 8.80 15.98
C LEU A 340 -32.96 7.45 16.61
N ILE A 341 -31.92 7.38 17.41
CA ILE A 341 -31.41 6.10 17.95
C ILE A 341 -32.48 5.31 18.68
N PRO A 342 -33.28 5.92 19.60
CA PRO A 342 -34.41 5.20 20.28
C PRO A 342 -35.49 4.71 19.31
N GLU A 343 -35.79 5.47 18.22
CA GLU A 343 -36.78 5.06 17.23
C GLU A 343 -36.29 3.88 16.39
N LEU A 344 -35.03 3.89 16.00
CA LEU A 344 -34.37 2.80 15.26
C LEU A 344 -34.30 1.53 16.12
N GLU A 345 -33.94 1.65 17.40
CA GLU A 345 -33.93 0.55 18.37
C GLU A 345 -35.32 -0.07 18.55
N ALA A 346 -36.32 0.75 18.79
CA ALA A 346 -37.71 0.30 18.95
C ALA A 346 -38.23 -0.43 17.70
N LYS A 347 -37.83 0.03 16.50
CA LYS A 347 -38.17 -0.60 15.21
C LYS A 347 -37.24 -1.79 14.88
N LYS A 348 -36.20 -2.08 15.70
CA LYS A 348 -35.20 -3.15 15.52
C LYS A 348 -34.35 -2.97 14.25
N ILE A 349 -34.13 -1.74 13.81
CA ILE A 349 -33.24 -1.40 12.69
C ILE A 349 -31.82 -1.46 13.19
N LYS A 350 -30.99 -2.31 12.59
CA LYS A 350 -29.62 -2.55 13.04
C LYS A 350 -28.56 -1.82 12.22
N ASN A 351 -28.90 -1.31 11.05
CA ASN A 351 -27.96 -0.67 10.14
C ASN A 351 -28.40 0.76 9.80
N MET A 352 -27.49 1.71 9.95
CA MET A 352 -27.70 3.11 9.61
C MET A 352 -26.63 3.60 8.63
N LEU A 353 -27.04 4.05 7.46
CA LEU A 353 -26.23 4.77 6.50
C LEU A 353 -26.40 6.27 6.75
N LEU A 354 -25.42 6.90 7.38
CA LEU A 354 -25.50 8.30 7.81
C LEU A 354 -24.80 9.22 6.81
N ILE A 355 -25.59 9.79 5.90
CA ILE A 355 -25.10 10.68 4.83
C ILE A 355 -24.67 12.04 5.39
N THR A 356 -25.37 12.51 6.40
CA THR A 356 -25.22 13.85 6.99
C THR A 356 -23.79 14.12 7.45
N SER A 357 -23.27 15.30 7.10
CA SER A 357 -22.06 15.92 7.64
C SER A 357 -22.39 16.78 8.88
N GLY A 358 -21.34 17.31 9.55
CA GLY A 358 -21.49 18.12 10.76
C GLY A 358 -21.08 17.37 12.03
N PHE A 359 -20.21 16.39 11.89
CA PHE A 359 -19.66 15.56 12.95
C PHE A 359 -18.14 15.79 13.12
N GLY A 360 -17.34 14.74 13.23
CA GLY A 360 -15.92 14.81 13.53
C GLY A 360 -15.07 15.69 12.62
N GLU A 361 -15.48 15.89 11.38
CA GLU A 361 -14.82 16.76 10.40
C GLU A 361 -14.98 18.26 10.70
N THR A 362 -15.93 18.66 11.54
CA THR A 362 -16.18 20.09 11.85
C THR A 362 -15.42 20.60 13.07
N GLY A 363 -14.61 19.76 13.72
CA GLY A 363 -13.78 20.14 14.86
C GLY A 363 -14.21 19.53 16.20
N PRO A 364 -13.78 20.09 17.35
CA PRO A 364 -13.94 19.46 18.65
C PRO A 364 -15.41 19.17 19.05
N GLU A 365 -16.31 20.10 18.79
CA GLU A 365 -17.75 19.94 19.10
C GLU A 365 -18.37 18.82 18.26
N GLY A 366 -18.06 18.79 16.96
CA GLY A 366 -18.50 17.71 16.08
C GLY A 366 -17.92 16.35 16.46
N LYS A 367 -16.66 16.30 16.90
CA LYS A 367 -16.04 15.07 17.43
C LYS A 367 -16.75 14.55 18.67
N GLN A 368 -17.16 15.45 19.57
CA GLN A 368 -17.93 15.05 20.75
C GLN A 368 -19.31 14.51 20.36
N LEU A 369 -20.02 15.19 19.44
CA LEU A 369 -21.33 14.74 18.93
C LEU A 369 -21.21 13.36 18.27
N GLU A 370 -20.16 13.13 17.46
CA GLU A 370 -19.90 11.83 16.84
C GLU A 370 -19.64 10.74 17.88
N LYS A 371 -18.83 11.02 18.89
CA LYS A 371 -18.54 10.09 19.98
C LYS A 371 -19.79 9.70 20.77
N ASP A 372 -20.63 10.68 21.11
CA ASP A 372 -21.87 10.46 21.83
C ASP A 372 -22.87 9.64 21.00
N LEU A 373 -22.97 9.92 19.70
CA LEU A 373 -23.77 9.15 18.75
C LEU A 373 -23.31 7.71 18.64
N VAL A 374 -22.01 7.47 18.49
CA VAL A 374 -21.42 6.12 18.42
C VAL A 374 -21.68 5.33 19.70
N GLN A 375 -21.56 5.98 20.86
CA GLN A 375 -21.85 5.34 22.14
C GLN A 375 -23.33 4.93 22.25
N ALA A 376 -24.23 5.80 21.87
CA ALA A 376 -25.68 5.52 21.85
C ALA A 376 -26.02 4.38 20.87
N ALA A 377 -25.48 4.43 19.66
CA ALA A 377 -25.71 3.43 18.62
C ALA A 377 -25.18 2.03 19.06
N ARG A 378 -23.98 1.97 19.64
CA ARG A 378 -23.43 0.72 20.19
C ARG A 378 -24.32 0.12 21.27
N LYS A 379 -24.83 0.94 22.18
CA LYS A 379 -25.74 0.49 23.25
C LYS A 379 -27.05 -0.06 22.68
N ALA A 380 -27.54 0.51 21.60
CA ALA A 380 -28.76 0.07 20.90
C ALA A 380 -28.50 -1.09 19.89
N GLY A 381 -27.25 -1.52 19.72
CA GLY A 381 -26.89 -2.56 18.75
C GLY A 381 -27.04 -2.12 17.29
N ILE A 382 -26.84 -0.83 17.02
CA ILE A 382 -26.93 -0.21 15.68
C ILE A 382 -25.55 0.03 15.14
N LEU A 383 -25.27 -0.46 13.92
CA LEU A 383 -24.05 -0.22 13.17
C LEU A 383 -24.22 1.01 12.27
N ILE A 384 -23.29 1.96 12.36
CA ILE A 384 -23.28 3.19 11.56
C ILE A 384 -22.21 3.12 10.49
N LEU A 385 -22.60 3.28 9.22
CA LEU A 385 -21.73 3.59 8.10
C LEU A 385 -21.72 5.11 7.89
N GLY A 386 -20.54 5.71 7.87
CA GLY A 386 -20.34 7.15 7.86
C GLY A 386 -19.93 7.69 9.24
N PRO A 387 -20.38 8.88 9.67
CA PRO A 387 -21.15 9.91 8.96
C PRO A 387 -20.40 10.52 7.76
N ASN A 388 -21.02 11.52 7.11
CA ASN A 388 -20.41 12.29 6.03
C ASN A 388 -20.01 11.39 4.84
N THR A 389 -20.89 10.48 4.43
CA THR A 389 -20.66 9.55 3.32
C THR A 389 -21.46 9.90 2.08
N MET A 390 -21.02 9.46 0.91
CA MET A 390 -21.73 9.56 -0.36
C MET A 390 -22.67 8.37 -0.62
N GLY A 391 -22.73 7.40 0.29
CA GLY A 391 -23.62 6.24 0.17
C GLY A 391 -22.93 4.95 -0.23
N ILE A 392 -23.75 3.98 -0.64
CA ILE A 392 -23.35 2.62 -1.02
C ILE A 392 -23.94 2.22 -2.37
N CYS A 393 -23.25 1.30 -3.06
CA CYS A 393 -23.75 0.70 -4.30
C CYS A 393 -23.44 -0.80 -4.30
N ASN A 394 -24.40 -1.62 -4.74
CA ASN A 394 -24.20 -3.04 -5.05
C ASN A 394 -25.00 -3.39 -6.31
N PRO A 395 -24.34 -3.44 -7.48
CA PRO A 395 -25.00 -3.75 -8.74
C PRO A 395 -25.63 -5.14 -8.82
N HIS A 396 -25.17 -6.11 -8.00
CA HIS A 396 -25.70 -7.48 -7.99
C HIS A 396 -27.16 -7.57 -7.47
N ASN A 397 -27.62 -6.60 -6.70
CA ASN A 397 -29.01 -6.48 -6.28
C ASN A 397 -29.63 -5.12 -6.67
N GLN A 398 -29.05 -4.46 -7.68
CA GLN A 398 -29.52 -3.19 -8.23
C GLN A 398 -29.63 -2.05 -7.18
N LEU A 399 -28.83 -2.12 -6.12
CA LEU A 399 -28.78 -1.11 -5.08
C LEU A 399 -27.79 0.01 -5.46
N TYR A 400 -28.31 1.15 -5.89
CA TYR A 400 -27.54 2.35 -6.25
C TYR A 400 -27.88 3.52 -5.30
N CYS A 401 -27.69 3.31 -4.00
CA CYS A 401 -27.98 4.31 -2.95
C CYS A 401 -26.78 5.24 -2.77
N THR A 402 -26.47 6.04 -3.80
CA THR A 402 -25.36 7.00 -3.82
C THR A 402 -25.79 8.40 -4.18
N GLY A 403 -24.96 9.40 -3.84
CA GLY A 403 -25.19 10.80 -4.20
C GLY A 403 -24.91 11.14 -5.69
N SER A 404 -24.51 10.15 -6.50
CA SER A 404 -24.25 10.31 -7.93
C SER A 404 -25.15 9.35 -8.73
N PRO A 405 -25.76 9.79 -9.85
CA PRO A 405 -26.66 8.96 -10.67
C PRO A 405 -25.87 8.06 -11.62
N VAL A 406 -25.05 7.16 -11.09
CA VAL A 406 -24.21 6.21 -11.84
C VAL A 406 -24.64 4.78 -11.52
N HIS A 407 -24.65 3.92 -12.54
CA HIS A 407 -25.13 2.54 -12.48
C HIS A 407 -24.11 1.57 -13.05
N PRO A 408 -22.93 1.41 -12.43
CA PRO A 408 -21.90 0.50 -12.94
C PRO A 408 -22.43 -0.93 -13.02
N LEU A 409 -21.86 -1.71 -13.95
CA LEU A 409 -22.21 -3.12 -14.13
C LEU A 409 -21.80 -3.95 -12.91
N ALA A 410 -22.56 -5.02 -12.63
CA ALA A 410 -22.15 -6.03 -11.67
C ALA A 410 -20.81 -6.66 -12.06
N GLY A 411 -19.93 -6.88 -11.08
CA GLY A 411 -18.61 -7.46 -11.32
C GLY A 411 -17.93 -7.90 -10.04
N SER A 412 -16.59 -7.91 -10.02
CA SER A 412 -15.81 -8.49 -8.92
C SER A 412 -14.88 -7.50 -8.20
N THR A 413 -14.94 -6.20 -8.55
CA THR A 413 -14.13 -5.16 -7.89
C THR A 413 -14.90 -4.53 -6.73
N ALA A 414 -14.48 -4.79 -5.49
CA ALA A 414 -14.99 -4.09 -4.31
C ALA A 414 -14.24 -2.77 -4.12
N MET A 415 -14.97 -1.68 -3.96
CA MET A 415 -14.41 -0.32 -3.91
C MET A 415 -14.79 0.40 -2.63
N VAL A 416 -13.80 0.97 -1.94
CA VAL A 416 -14.02 1.88 -0.80
C VAL A 416 -13.25 3.18 -0.99
N ALA A 417 -13.93 4.29 -0.70
CA ALA A 417 -13.34 5.63 -0.77
C ALA A 417 -13.66 6.45 0.47
N GLN A 418 -12.63 6.98 1.14
CA GLN A 418 -12.82 7.91 2.27
C GLN A 418 -13.34 9.28 1.80
N SER A 419 -12.92 9.73 0.61
CA SER A 419 -13.49 10.93 -0.02
C SER A 419 -14.73 10.57 -0.83
N GLY A 420 -15.86 11.09 -0.43
CA GLY A 420 -17.12 10.82 -1.11
C GLY A 420 -17.16 11.26 -2.56
N ASN A 421 -16.71 12.48 -2.84
CA ASN A 421 -16.66 13.01 -4.21
C ASN A 421 -15.69 12.24 -5.10
N MET A 422 -14.49 11.94 -4.60
CA MET A 422 -13.52 11.12 -5.33
C MET A 422 -14.10 9.72 -5.62
N GLY A 423 -14.74 9.12 -4.63
CA GLY A 423 -15.34 7.79 -4.77
C GLY A 423 -16.42 7.74 -5.85
N THR A 424 -17.33 8.70 -5.87
CA THR A 424 -18.40 8.74 -6.89
C THR A 424 -17.88 9.05 -8.29
N GLN A 425 -16.82 9.83 -8.42
CA GLN A 425 -16.17 10.05 -9.72
C GLN A 425 -15.46 8.78 -10.22
N LEU A 426 -14.75 8.08 -9.34
CA LEU A 426 -14.14 6.78 -9.70
C LEU A 426 -15.21 5.76 -10.10
N LEU A 427 -16.37 5.76 -9.43
CA LEU A 427 -17.50 4.90 -9.77
C LEU A 427 -18.07 5.23 -11.17
N ALA A 428 -18.17 6.52 -11.52
CA ALA A 428 -18.59 6.96 -12.85
C ALA A 428 -17.59 6.57 -13.94
N PHE A 429 -16.30 6.66 -13.66
CA PHE A 429 -15.27 6.16 -14.58
C PHE A 429 -15.34 4.64 -14.74
N ALA A 430 -15.59 3.89 -13.65
CA ALA A 430 -15.75 2.45 -13.73
C ALA A 430 -16.94 2.06 -14.62
N GLU A 431 -18.06 2.77 -14.51
CA GLU A 431 -19.23 2.60 -15.39
C GLU A 431 -18.86 2.86 -16.86
N ALA A 432 -18.27 4.02 -17.15
CA ALA A 432 -17.89 4.40 -18.50
C ALA A 432 -16.87 3.45 -19.15
N GLN A 433 -15.98 2.83 -18.36
CA GLN A 433 -14.93 1.95 -18.85
C GLN A 433 -15.28 0.45 -18.78
N GLY A 434 -16.54 0.10 -18.48
CA GLY A 434 -17.00 -1.29 -18.40
C GLY A 434 -16.44 -2.09 -17.22
N ILE A 435 -15.80 -1.41 -16.24
CA ILE A 435 -15.24 -2.06 -15.04
C ILE A 435 -16.37 -2.48 -14.12
N GLY A 436 -16.51 -3.77 -13.89
CA GLY A 436 -17.57 -4.31 -13.05
C GLY A 436 -17.31 -4.10 -11.56
N ILE A 437 -18.31 -3.56 -10.87
CA ILE A 437 -18.27 -3.29 -9.43
C ILE A 437 -18.97 -4.40 -8.66
N ARG A 438 -18.30 -4.93 -7.63
CA ARG A 438 -18.89 -5.87 -6.67
C ARG A 438 -19.70 -5.14 -5.62
N ALA A 439 -19.13 -4.14 -5.02
CA ALA A 439 -19.72 -3.25 -4.05
C ALA A 439 -18.93 -1.94 -3.98
N PHE A 440 -19.60 -0.84 -3.72
CA PHE A 440 -18.99 0.45 -3.46
C PHE A 440 -19.47 1.00 -2.11
N SER A 441 -18.54 1.56 -1.35
CA SER A 441 -18.84 2.34 -0.15
C SER A 441 -18.04 3.63 -0.11
N GLY A 442 -18.72 4.75 0.06
CA GLY A 442 -18.08 5.93 0.63
C GLY A 442 -17.98 5.73 2.14
N SER A 443 -16.80 5.62 2.72
CA SER A 443 -16.67 5.34 4.15
C SER A 443 -16.91 6.56 5.05
N GLY A 444 -16.69 7.76 4.52
CA GLY A 444 -16.89 9.02 5.26
C GLY A 444 -15.90 9.15 6.43
N ASN A 445 -16.40 9.60 7.60
CA ASN A 445 -15.57 9.81 8.80
C ASN A 445 -15.10 8.51 9.47
N GLU A 446 -15.65 7.37 9.09
CA GLU A 446 -15.32 6.07 9.69
C GLU A 446 -15.52 6.04 11.23
N ALA A 447 -16.69 6.47 11.67
CA ALA A 447 -16.99 6.54 13.11
C ALA A 447 -17.13 5.16 13.77
N MET A 448 -17.63 4.14 13.02
CA MET A 448 -17.75 2.76 13.50
C MET A 448 -17.14 1.75 12.54
N ILE A 449 -17.34 1.91 11.24
CA ILE A 449 -16.81 1.01 10.20
C ILE A 449 -15.58 1.66 9.59
N THR A 450 -14.42 1.03 9.70
CA THR A 450 -13.13 1.52 9.22
C THR A 450 -12.66 0.76 7.97
N ILE A 451 -11.59 1.22 7.33
CA ILE A 451 -10.98 0.51 6.19
C ILE A 451 -10.61 -0.93 6.55
N GLU A 452 -10.13 -1.16 7.77
CA GLU A 452 -9.78 -2.48 8.28
C GLU A 452 -10.99 -3.43 8.28
N ASP A 453 -12.16 -2.93 8.71
CA ASP A 453 -13.41 -3.69 8.70
C ASP A 453 -13.86 -4.05 7.29
N TYR A 454 -13.75 -3.10 6.34
CA TYR A 454 -14.03 -3.38 4.93
C TYR A 454 -13.11 -4.45 4.35
N LEU A 455 -11.81 -4.39 4.64
CA LEU A 455 -10.85 -5.41 4.21
C LEU A 455 -11.25 -6.79 4.74
N GLU A 456 -11.59 -6.91 6.02
CA GLU A 456 -12.03 -8.17 6.64
C GLU A 456 -13.37 -8.66 6.05
N GLY A 457 -14.31 -7.76 5.76
CA GLY A 457 -15.55 -8.09 5.07
C GLY A 457 -15.32 -8.61 3.65
N PHE A 458 -14.42 -7.98 2.88
CA PHE A 458 -14.09 -8.43 1.54
C PHE A 458 -13.20 -9.67 1.52
N GLU A 459 -12.50 -9.98 2.61
CA GLU A 459 -11.76 -11.24 2.75
C GLU A 459 -12.68 -12.45 2.60
N ILE A 460 -13.85 -12.39 3.22
CA ILE A 460 -14.84 -13.49 3.26
C ILE A 460 -15.88 -13.45 2.12
N ASP A 461 -15.93 -12.35 1.35
CA ASP A 461 -16.89 -12.21 0.24
C ASP A 461 -16.41 -12.93 -1.01
N ASP A 462 -17.06 -14.03 -1.39
CA ASP A 462 -16.68 -14.88 -2.53
C ASP A 462 -16.78 -14.18 -3.89
N LEU A 463 -17.61 -13.13 -4.00
CA LEU A 463 -17.76 -12.37 -5.24
C LEU A 463 -16.66 -11.32 -5.44
N THR A 464 -15.96 -10.94 -4.37
CA THR A 464 -14.84 -10.01 -4.46
C THR A 464 -13.57 -10.70 -4.93
N ARG A 465 -13.01 -10.27 -6.08
CA ARG A 465 -11.71 -10.71 -6.62
C ARG A 465 -10.62 -9.66 -6.50
N THR A 466 -11.01 -8.39 -6.51
CA THR A 466 -10.09 -7.25 -6.41
C THR A 466 -10.65 -6.23 -5.45
N VAL A 467 -9.79 -5.68 -4.60
CA VAL A 467 -10.15 -4.59 -3.69
C VAL A 467 -9.50 -3.30 -4.18
N MET A 468 -10.30 -2.27 -4.38
CA MET A 468 -9.88 -0.93 -4.80
C MET A 468 -10.10 0.06 -3.67
N LEU A 469 -9.04 0.73 -3.22
CA LEU A 469 -9.07 1.63 -2.07
C LEU A 469 -8.59 3.05 -2.44
N TYR A 470 -9.37 4.05 -2.08
CA TYR A 470 -8.89 5.42 -1.93
C TYR A 470 -8.95 5.81 -0.45
N ILE A 471 -7.79 6.08 0.15
CA ILE A 471 -7.68 6.41 1.58
C ILE A 471 -6.87 7.67 1.82
N GLU A 472 -7.19 8.40 2.88
CA GLU A 472 -6.46 9.59 3.35
C GLU A 472 -5.78 9.32 4.70
N SER A 473 -6.35 8.44 5.51
CA SER A 473 -5.83 8.03 6.82
C SER A 473 -6.16 6.57 7.13
N VAL A 474 -5.49 6.03 8.14
CA VAL A 474 -5.74 4.70 8.71
C VAL A 474 -6.03 4.91 10.20
N LYS A 475 -7.04 4.25 10.75
CA LYS A 475 -7.42 4.40 12.17
C LYS A 475 -6.55 3.52 13.08
N ASP A 476 -6.37 2.27 12.71
CA ASP A 476 -5.52 1.30 13.39
C ASP A 476 -4.50 0.73 12.39
N GLY A 477 -3.28 1.26 12.42
CA GLY A 477 -2.24 0.89 11.46
C GLY A 477 -1.82 -0.57 11.56
N ARG A 478 -1.81 -1.13 12.77
CA ARG A 478 -1.44 -2.53 12.97
C ARG A 478 -2.49 -3.47 12.42
N ARG A 479 -3.75 -3.26 12.74
CA ARG A 479 -4.88 -4.03 12.21
C ARG A 479 -4.99 -3.88 10.70
N PHE A 480 -4.76 -2.66 10.17
CA PHE A 480 -4.71 -2.42 8.72
C PHE A 480 -3.66 -3.30 8.05
N TYR A 481 -2.43 -3.31 8.56
CA TYR A 481 -1.37 -4.16 8.02
C TYR A 481 -1.76 -5.64 8.05
N GLU A 482 -2.24 -6.14 9.18
CA GLU A 482 -2.58 -7.55 9.36
C GLU A 482 -3.76 -7.98 8.47
N SER A 483 -4.81 -7.16 8.38
CA SER A 483 -5.96 -7.41 7.51
C SER A 483 -5.57 -7.31 6.03
N ALA A 484 -4.80 -6.29 5.65
CA ALA A 484 -4.31 -6.14 4.29
C ALA A 484 -3.37 -7.30 3.87
N TYR A 485 -2.52 -7.78 4.77
CA TYR A 485 -1.65 -8.94 4.50
C TYR A 485 -2.46 -10.21 4.25
N ARG A 486 -3.48 -10.50 5.10
CA ARG A 486 -4.36 -11.66 4.91
C ARG A 486 -5.14 -11.58 3.60
N VAL A 487 -5.75 -10.43 3.33
CA VAL A 487 -6.49 -10.19 2.08
C VAL A 487 -5.56 -10.25 0.88
N GLY A 488 -4.41 -9.56 0.93
CA GLY A 488 -3.44 -9.49 -0.14
C GLY A 488 -2.86 -10.85 -0.55
N ARG A 489 -2.87 -11.85 0.36
CA ARG A 489 -2.51 -13.24 0.02
C ARG A 489 -3.59 -13.99 -0.78
N LYS A 490 -4.82 -13.48 -0.82
CA LYS A 490 -5.96 -14.09 -1.49
C LYS A 490 -6.47 -13.27 -2.67
N LYS A 491 -6.49 -11.94 -2.51
CA LYS A 491 -7.12 -10.99 -3.43
C LYS A 491 -6.21 -9.76 -3.57
N PRO A 492 -5.90 -9.27 -4.78
CA PRO A 492 -5.12 -8.06 -4.96
C PRO A 492 -5.83 -6.85 -4.37
N ILE A 493 -5.07 -6.02 -3.68
CA ILE A 493 -5.50 -4.72 -3.16
C ILE A 493 -4.79 -3.63 -3.95
N VAL A 494 -5.53 -2.82 -4.70
CA VAL A 494 -5.00 -1.64 -5.39
C VAL A 494 -5.36 -0.41 -4.57
N LEU A 495 -4.37 0.41 -4.20
CA LEU A 495 -4.55 1.49 -3.25
C LEU A 495 -3.97 2.81 -3.74
N LEU A 496 -4.78 3.86 -3.74
CA LEU A 496 -4.37 5.24 -3.89
C LEU A 496 -4.43 5.96 -2.54
N LYS A 497 -3.30 6.50 -2.09
CA LYS A 497 -3.19 7.24 -0.81
C LYS A 497 -3.18 8.75 -1.06
N GLY A 498 -4.15 9.46 -0.51
CA GLY A 498 -4.11 10.92 -0.39
C GLY A 498 -3.11 11.38 0.69
N GLY A 499 -2.62 12.62 0.60
CA GLY A 499 -1.78 13.20 1.63
C GLY A 499 -0.36 12.60 1.70
N GLN A 500 0.35 12.45 0.58
CA GLN A 500 1.70 11.87 0.55
C GLN A 500 2.84 12.91 0.59
N THR A 501 2.52 14.16 0.31
CA THR A 501 3.49 15.27 0.30
C THR A 501 3.20 16.23 1.44
N GLY A 502 4.16 17.10 1.80
CA GLY A 502 3.92 18.12 2.82
C GLY A 502 2.69 19.01 2.52
N ALA A 503 2.44 19.35 1.25
CA ALA A 503 1.25 20.07 0.84
C ALA A 503 -0.02 19.20 0.94
N GLY A 504 0.05 17.95 0.45
CA GLY A 504 -1.04 17.00 0.54
C GLY A 504 -1.40 16.63 1.98
N ASN A 505 -0.40 16.49 2.86
CA ASN A 505 -0.61 16.21 4.28
C ASN A 505 -1.35 17.35 4.98
N ARG A 506 -1.00 18.60 4.71
CA ARG A 506 -1.75 19.76 5.25
C ARG A 506 -3.19 19.78 4.75
N ALA A 507 -3.41 19.47 3.47
CA ALA A 507 -4.76 19.38 2.90
C ALA A 507 -5.57 18.25 3.54
N ALA A 508 -5.02 17.04 3.64
CA ALA A 508 -5.66 15.88 4.26
C ALA A 508 -5.97 16.13 5.75
N ALA A 509 -5.03 16.68 6.53
CA ALA A 509 -5.24 17.02 7.93
C ALA A 509 -6.35 18.06 8.13
N SER A 510 -6.46 19.02 7.21
CA SER A 510 -7.55 20.02 7.22
C SER A 510 -8.91 19.39 6.87
N HIS A 511 -8.91 18.33 6.04
CA HIS A 511 -10.12 17.66 5.56
C HIS A 511 -10.62 16.58 6.55
N THR A 512 -9.72 15.79 7.12
CA THR A 512 -10.08 14.62 7.96
C THR A 512 -9.80 14.83 9.46
N GLY A 513 -9.01 15.86 9.82
CA GLY A 513 -8.55 16.09 11.19
C GLY A 513 -7.62 14.98 11.73
N ALA A 514 -7.12 14.09 10.89
CA ALA A 514 -6.24 12.99 11.26
C ALA A 514 -4.76 13.37 11.09
N MET A 515 -3.87 12.84 11.95
CA MET A 515 -2.42 12.92 11.77
C MET A 515 -1.99 12.03 10.59
N SER A 516 -1.06 12.55 9.80
CA SER A 516 -0.46 11.81 8.69
C SER A 516 0.68 10.92 9.20
N SER A 517 0.69 9.66 8.76
CA SER A 517 1.83 8.75 8.94
C SER A 517 3.04 9.15 8.06
N ASP A 518 4.25 8.74 8.46
CA ASP A 518 5.43 8.86 7.58
C ASP A 518 5.16 8.08 6.27
N THR A 519 5.24 8.78 5.15
CA THR A 519 4.98 8.20 3.82
C THR A 519 5.91 7.01 3.52
N ARG A 520 7.14 7.01 4.03
CA ARG A 520 8.11 5.92 3.84
C ARG A 520 7.67 4.67 4.58
N VAL A 521 7.20 4.83 5.83
CA VAL A 521 6.66 3.72 6.64
C VAL A 521 5.39 3.17 5.97
N PHE A 522 4.47 4.03 5.56
CA PHE A 522 3.26 3.60 4.87
C PHE A 522 3.57 2.82 3.57
N ASN A 523 4.55 3.28 2.79
CA ASN A 523 4.99 2.57 1.59
C ASN A 523 5.58 1.20 1.91
N ALA A 524 6.36 1.08 2.99
CA ALA A 524 6.91 -0.18 3.46
C ALA A 524 5.81 -1.16 3.89
N VAL A 525 4.81 -0.66 4.63
CA VAL A 525 3.61 -1.43 5.02
C VAL A 525 2.87 -1.96 3.79
N CYS A 526 2.64 -1.11 2.78
CA CYS A 526 1.99 -1.53 1.54
C CYS A 526 2.76 -2.65 0.84
N ARG A 527 4.09 -2.53 0.70
CA ARG A 527 4.93 -3.56 0.07
C ARG A 527 4.92 -4.86 0.86
N GLN A 528 5.00 -4.78 2.18
CA GLN A 528 5.03 -5.94 3.07
C GLN A 528 3.68 -6.67 3.08
N ALA A 529 2.57 -5.93 2.98
CA ALA A 529 1.22 -6.48 2.90
C ALA A 529 0.79 -6.90 1.48
N GLY A 530 1.62 -6.67 0.45
CA GLY A 530 1.27 -7.00 -0.93
C GLY A 530 0.24 -6.05 -1.56
N ILE A 531 0.09 -4.85 -0.99
CA ILE A 531 -0.77 -3.82 -1.56
C ILE A 531 -0.07 -3.21 -2.78
N VAL A 532 -0.76 -3.21 -3.91
CA VAL A 532 -0.34 -2.52 -5.12
C VAL A 532 -0.68 -1.04 -4.99
N LYS A 533 0.23 -0.30 -4.36
CA LYS A 533 0.06 1.15 -4.18
C LYS A 533 0.32 1.90 -5.48
N VAL A 534 -0.58 2.83 -5.80
CA VAL A 534 -0.48 3.69 -6.99
C VAL A 534 -0.44 5.17 -6.61
N ASP A 535 0.05 6.00 -7.55
CA ASP A 535 0.20 7.45 -7.35
C ASP A 535 -0.76 8.29 -8.21
N ARG A 536 -1.49 7.65 -9.14
CA ARG A 536 -2.44 8.30 -10.03
C ARG A 536 -3.81 7.62 -9.97
N SER A 537 -4.88 8.39 -10.10
CA SER A 537 -6.25 7.85 -10.09
C SER A 537 -6.53 6.93 -11.27
N MET A 538 -5.97 7.18 -12.45
CA MET A 538 -6.11 6.27 -13.61
C MET A 538 -5.42 4.93 -13.36
N ASP A 539 -4.25 4.91 -12.73
CA ASP A 539 -3.58 3.65 -12.37
C ASP A 539 -4.42 2.80 -11.41
N LEU A 540 -5.20 3.45 -10.53
CA LEU A 540 -6.12 2.76 -9.61
C LEU A 540 -7.20 2.00 -10.39
N LEU A 541 -7.78 2.63 -11.41
CA LEU A 541 -8.79 2.03 -12.27
C LEU A 541 -8.18 0.96 -13.18
N ASP A 542 -7.07 1.27 -13.86
CA ASP A 542 -6.39 0.37 -14.80
C ASP A 542 -5.98 -0.95 -14.17
N LEU A 543 -5.38 -0.88 -12.99
CA LEU A 543 -4.94 -2.07 -12.29
C LEU A 543 -6.11 -2.87 -11.71
N SER A 544 -7.15 -2.19 -11.21
CA SER A 544 -8.36 -2.86 -10.76
C SER A 544 -9.05 -3.58 -11.91
N ALA A 545 -9.10 -2.96 -13.09
CA ALA A 545 -9.60 -3.60 -14.32
C ALA A 545 -8.76 -4.82 -14.72
N ALA A 546 -7.42 -4.69 -14.70
CA ALA A 546 -6.53 -5.79 -15.05
C ALA A 546 -6.68 -6.99 -14.10
N PHE A 547 -6.61 -6.78 -12.79
CA PHE A 547 -6.76 -7.85 -11.80
C PHE A 547 -8.13 -8.53 -11.83
N ALA A 548 -9.18 -7.82 -12.27
CA ALA A 548 -10.54 -8.35 -12.38
C ALA A 548 -10.82 -9.01 -13.73
N SER A 549 -9.93 -8.87 -14.74
CA SER A 549 -10.24 -9.23 -16.13
C SER A 549 -9.32 -10.29 -16.74
N VAL A 550 -8.06 -10.37 -16.33
CA VAL A 550 -7.09 -11.28 -16.95
C VAL A 550 -6.35 -12.13 -15.91
N PRO A 551 -5.79 -13.30 -16.28
CA PRO A 551 -5.02 -14.13 -15.37
C PRO A 551 -3.73 -13.43 -14.91
N LEU A 552 -3.16 -13.87 -13.77
CA LEU A 552 -1.88 -13.34 -13.27
C LEU A 552 -0.70 -13.86 -14.11
N PRO A 553 0.21 -12.98 -14.54
CA PRO A 553 1.42 -13.40 -15.24
C PRO A 553 2.30 -14.26 -14.33
N GLN A 554 2.92 -15.30 -14.89
CA GLN A 554 3.79 -16.19 -14.12
C GLN A 554 5.23 -15.66 -13.98
N GLY A 555 5.65 -14.75 -14.89
CA GLY A 555 6.95 -14.10 -14.93
C GLY A 555 6.87 -12.72 -15.57
N ASN A 556 8.03 -12.15 -15.95
CA ASN A 556 8.16 -10.80 -16.49
C ASN A 556 8.46 -10.76 -17.99
N ARG A 557 8.34 -11.87 -18.71
CA ARG A 557 8.70 -11.96 -20.14
C ARG A 557 7.52 -11.55 -21.02
N ALA A 558 7.67 -10.45 -21.75
CA ALA A 558 6.68 -9.88 -22.65
C ALA A 558 6.90 -10.34 -24.09
N ALA A 559 5.87 -10.87 -24.75
CA ALA A 559 5.79 -10.88 -26.20
C ALA A 559 4.94 -9.69 -26.66
N ILE A 560 5.38 -9.00 -27.70
CA ILE A 560 4.71 -7.80 -28.22
C ILE A 560 4.28 -8.07 -29.65
N MET A 561 2.98 -7.89 -29.94
CA MET A 561 2.42 -7.90 -31.28
C MET A 561 1.93 -6.50 -31.62
N THR A 562 2.27 -5.99 -32.79
CA THR A 562 1.91 -4.62 -33.20
C THR A 562 1.52 -4.53 -34.66
N LEU A 563 0.58 -3.63 -34.96
CA LEU A 563 0.19 -3.31 -36.32
C LEU A 563 1.22 -2.42 -37.05
N GLY A 564 2.15 -1.79 -36.31
CA GLY A 564 3.17 -0.90 -36.84
C GLY A 564 4.40 -0.79 -35.98
N GLY A 565 5.58 -0.87 -36.58
CA GLY A 565 6.87 -1.01 -35.89
C GLY A 565 7.19 0.06 -34.84
N GLY A 566 6.79 1.32 -35.06
CA GLY A 566 7.09 2.42 -34.14
C GLY A 566 6.51 2.23 -32.75
N TRP A 567 5.27 1.75 -32.63
CA TRP A 567 4.64 1.42 -31.34
C TRP A 567 5.33 0.25 -30.65
N GLY A 568 5.76 -0.75 -31.43
CA GLY A 568 6.51 -1.90 -30.89
C GLY A 568 7.82 -1.46 -30.22
N VAL A 569 8.60 -0.56 -30.84
CA VAL A 569 9.86 -0.03 -30.29
C VAL A 569 9.62 0.68 -28.96
N ILE A 570 8.67 1.64 -28.93
CA ILE A 570 8.34 2.37 -27.68
C ILE A 570 7.88 1.42 -26.58
N THR A 571 7.06 0.41 -26.92
CA THR A 571 6.57 -0.56 -25.95
C THR A 571 7.69 -1.43 -25.38
N ALA A 572 8.69 -1.81 -26.19
CA ALA A 572 9.86 -2.53 -25.71
C ALA A 572 10.71 -1.70 -24.74
N ASP A 573 10.92 -0.41 -25.05
CA ASP A 573 11.60 0.51 -24.13
C ASP A 573 10.84 0.68 -22.80
N LEU A 574 9.52 0.79 -22.85
CA LEU A 574 8.67 0.84 -21.66
C LEU A 574 8.79 -0.45 -20.85
N CYS A 575 8.76 -1.62 -21.49
CA CYS A 575 8.96 -2.90 -20.80
C CYS A 575 10.29 -2.91 -20.03
N ALA A 576 11.39 -2.52 -20.65
CA ALA A 576 12.69 -2.43 -20.00
C ALA A 576 12.68 -1.46 -18.81
N ASN A 577 12.06 -0.28 -18.94
CA ASN A 577 11.96 0.72 -17.87
C ASN A 577 11.16 0.22 -16.66
N TYR A 578 10.21 -0.69 -16.87
CA TYR A 578 9.42 -1.33 -15.80
C TYR A 578 9.97 -2.68 -15.34
N GLY A 579 11.18 -3.08 -15.79
CA GLY A 579 11.83 -4.33 -15.40
C GLY A 579 11.20 -5.59 -16.01
N LEU A 580 10.49 -5.42 -17.14
CA LEU A 580 10.00 -6.52 -17.96
C LEU A 580 11.05 -6.88 -19.01
N ASP A 581 11.15 -8.17 -19.33
CA ASP A 581 12.04 -8.70 -20.35
C ASP A 581 11.28 -8.88 -21.69
N VAL A 582 11.94 -8.59 -22.81
CA VAL A 582 11.40 -8.79 -24.15
C VAL A 582 12.33 -9.76 -24.87
N PRO A 583 12.14 -11.09 -24.67
CA PRO A 583 13.06 -12.09 -25.19
C PRO A 583 12.95 -12.28 -26.69
N ALA A 584 14.04 -12.71 -27.34
CA ALA A 584 14.06 -13.02 -28.77
C ALA A 584 13.18 -14.23 -29.10
N LEU A 585 12.52 -14.20 -30.25
CA LEU A 585 11.65 -15.29 -30.72
C LEU A 585 12.49 -16.54 -31.05
N PRO A 586 12.05 -17.74 -30.65
CA PRO A 586 12.70 -18.98 -31.05
C PRO A 586 12.44 -19.32 -32.53
N ALA A 587 13.34 -20.11 -33.12
CA ALA A 587 13.27 -20.50 -34.51
C ALA A 587 11.93 -21.17 -34.92
N ALA A 588 11.30 -21.90 -34.03
CA ALA A 588 10.00 -22.55 -34.28
C ALA A 588 8.90 -21.52 -34.56
N ILE A 589 8.84 -20.43 -33.75
CA ILE A 589 7.85 -19.35 -33.93
C ILE A 589 8.17 -18.56 -35.19
N LEU A 590 9.45 -18.24 -35.42
CA LEU A 590 9.88 -17.56 -36.65
C LEU A 590 9.42 -18.33 -37.91
N ALA A 591 9.55 -19.66 -37.91
CA ALA A 591 9.13 -20.49 -39.06
C ALA A 591 7.62 -20.43 -39.29
N VAL A 592 6.79 -20.38 -38.26
CA VAL A 592 5.32 -20.25 -38.42
C VAL A 592 4.98 -18.85 -38.93
N LEU A 593 5.55 -17.82 -38.34
CA LEU A 593 5.29 -16.42 -38.71
C LEU A 593 5.80 -16.10 -40.13
N ASP A 594 6.93 -16.67 -40.56
CA ASP A 594 7.43 -16.58 -41.94
C ASP A 594 6.45 -17.15 -42.97
N GLY A 595 5.59 -18.08 -42.57
CA GLY A 595 4.56 -18.67 -43.43
C GLY A 595 3.30 -17.81 -43.60
N ILE A 596 3.05 -16.86 -42.73
CA ILE A 596 1.82 -16.03 -42.71
C ILE A 596 2.07 -14.53 -42.87
N LEU A 597 3.26 -14.06 -42.56
CA LEU A 597 3.63 -12.64 -42.62
C LEU A 597 4.39 -12.33 -43.94
N PRO A 598 4.32 -11.09 -44.44
CA PRO A 598 5.07 -10.66 -45.60
C PRO A 598 6.58 -10.85 -45.44
N PRO A 599 7.35 -11.13 -46.49
CA PRO A 599 8.79 -11.43 -46.43
C PRO A 599 9.66 -10.34 -45.75
N HIS A 600 9.14 -9.13 -45.64
CA HIS A 600 9.83 -7.97 -45.10
C HIS A 600 9.48 -7.68 -43.60
N TRP A 601 8.77 -8.59 -42.94
CA TRP A 601 8.51 -8.43 -41.51
C TRP A 601 9.80 -8.53 -40.65
N SER A 602 9.81 -7.96 -39.46
CA SER A 602 11.04 -7.72 -38.65
C SER A 602 11.76 -8.98 -38.14
N ARG A 603 11.12 -10.16 -38.15
CA ARG A 603 11.61 -11.43 -37.55
C ARG A 603 12.15 -11.28 -36.15
N ALA A 604 11.50 -10.48 -35.34
CA ALA A 604 11.89 -10.14 -33.99
C ALA A 604 10.68 -10.02 -33.05
N ASN A 605 10.94 -10.01 -31.74
CA ASN A 605 10.01 -9.48 -30.74
C ASN A 605 10.45 -8.02 -30.47
N PRO A 606 9.64 -7.03 -30.76
CA PRO A 606 8.20 -7.02 -31.18
C PRO A 606 7.92 -7.61 -32.56
N VAL A 607 6.80 -8.34 -32.66
CA VAL A 607 6.26 -8.86 -33.94
C VAL A 607 5.43 -7.78 -34.62
N ASP A 608 5.97 -7.15 -35.64
CA ASP A 608 5.22 -6.23 -36.50
C ASP A 608 4.50 -7.05 -37.59
N ILE A 609 3.15 -7.06 -37.56
CA ILE A 609 2.33 -7.76 -38.57
C ILE A 609 2.14 -6.93 -39.84
N VAL A 610 2.84 -5.81 -39.98
CA VAL A 610 3.01 -4.99 -41.20
C VAL A 610 1.68 -4.45 -41.77
N GLY A 611 0.67 -4.22 -40.91
CA GLY A 611 -0.61 -3.64 -41.32
C GLY A 611 -1.47 -4.56 -42.22
N GLU A 612 -1.23 -5.88 -42.19
CA GLU A 612 -2.02 -6.85 -42.93
C GLU A 612 -3.51 -6.80 -42.58
N ASN A 613 -4.36 -6.99 -43.59
CA ASN A 613 -5.81 -6.90 -43.41
C ASN A 613 -6.49 -8.27 -43.24
N ASP A 614 -5.77 -9.38 -43.39
CA ASP A 614 -6.31 -10.71 -43.15
C ASP A 614 -6.58 -10.92 -41.65
N PRO A 615 -7.85 -11.09 -41.23
CA PRO A 615 -8.21 -11.26 -39.83
C PRO A 615 -7.59 -12.51 -39.18
N ALA A 616 -7.19 -13.51 -39.98
CA ALA A 616 -6.53 -14.72 -39.47
C ALA A 616 -5.10 -14.45 -38.95
N ILE A 617 -4.40 -13.45 -39.48
CA ILE A 617 -3.02 -13.14 -39.13
C ILE A 617 -2.87 -12.72 -37.67
N PRO A 618 -3.58 -11.69 -37.11
CA PRO A 618 -3.49 -11.33 -35.74
C PRO A 618 -3.94 -12.46 -34.78
N MET A 619 -4.96 -13.23 -35.15
CA MET A 619 -5.43 -14.37 -34.35
C MET A 619 -4.36 -15.46 -34.23
N THR A 620 -3.78 -15.89 -35.33
CA THR A 620 -2.74 -16.93 -35.40
C THR A 620 -1.46 -16.44 -34.68
N THR A 621 -1.05 -15.20 -34.93
CA THR A 621 0.14 -14.62 -34.31
C THR A 621 0.00 -14.57 -32.78
N LEU A 622 -1.16 -14.12 -32.29
CA LEU A 622 -1.44 -14.08 -30.84
C LEU A 622 -1.38 -15.49 -30.22
N GLU A 623 -1.99 -16.48 -30.86
CA GLU A 623 -1.98 -17.87 -30.39
C GLU A 623 -0.56 -18.43 -30.33
N GLU A 624 0.26 -18.24 -31.36
CA GLU A 624 1.65 -18.71 -31.38
C GLU A 624 2.50 -18.05 -30.28
N LEU A 625 2.29 -16.77 -30.00
CA LEU A 625 2.99 -16.07 -28.91
C LEU A 625 2.56 -16.59 -27.52
N LEU A 626 1.28 -16.90 -27.32
CA LEU A 626 0.78 -17.44 -26.06
C LEU A 626 1.20 -18.90 -25.82
N LYS A 627 1.32 -19.72 -26.89
CA LYS A 627 1.90 -21.07 -26.81
C LYS A 627 3.34 -21.08 -26.33
N TRP A 628 4.07 -20.03 -26.60
CA TRP A 628 5.50 -19.95 -26.32
C TRP A 628 5.79 -19.94 -24.83
N GLU A 629 6.55 -20.92 -24.34
CA GLU A 629 6.99 -21.00 -22.92
C GLU A 629 7.91 -19.87 -22.50
N GLY A 630 8.57 -19.19 -23.42
CA GLY A 630 9.39 -18.00 -23.19
C GLY A 630 8.61 -16.70 -23.02
N CYS A 631 7.28 -16.76 -23.05
CA CYS A 631 6.38 -15.63 -22.88
C CYS A 631 5.50 -15.82 -21.65
N ASP A 632 5.37 -14.80 -20.80
CA ASP A 632 4.51 -14.80 -19.61
C ASP A 632 3.26 -13.93 -19.81
N ALA A 633 3.28 -13.01 -20.77
CA ALA A 633 2.17 -12.16 -21.17
C ALA A 633 2.34 -11.64 -22.60
N VAL A 634 1.25 -11.37 -23.29
CA VAL A 634 1.27 -10.70 -24.60
C VAL A 634 0.74 -9.27 -24.46
N ILE A 635 1.48 -8.31 -25.06
CA ILE A 635 1.02 -6.93 -25.26
C ILE A 635 0.66 -6.78 -26.73
N ASN A 636 -0.60 -6.44 -26.98
CA ASN A 636 -1.20 -6.42 -28.31
C ASN A 636 -1.57 -4.99 -28.70
N LEU A 637 -0.95 -4.43 -29.74
CA LEU A 637 -1.04 -3.01 -30.10
C LEU A 637 -1.77 -2.80 -31.42
N GLY A 638 -2.88 -2.06 -31.37
CA GLY A 638 -3.53 -1.51 -32.55
C GLY A 638 -4.44 -2.47 -33.35
N ILE A 639 -4.76 -3.64 -32.79
CA ILE A 639 -5.72 -4.56 -33.44
C ILE A 639 -7.15 -4.07 -33.19
N MET A 640 -7.44 -3.55 -32.01
CA MET A 640 -8.70 -2.92 -31.65
C MET A 640 -8.68 -1.41 -31.92
N GLY A 641 -9.86 -0.77 -31.97
CA GLY A 641 -10.05 0.66 -32.24
C GLY A 641 -9.97 1.00 -33.73
N ARG A 642 -10.16 0.02 -34.62
CA ARG A 642 -10.14 0.24 -36.06
C ARG A 642 -11.47 0.78 -36.61
N ARG A 643 -12.57 0.64 -35.84
CA ARG A 643 -13.90 1.17 -36.20
C ARG A 643 -13.86 2.65 -36.53
N ILE A 644 -13.29 3.47 -35.64
CA ILE A 644 -13.17 4.91 -35.82
C ILE A 644 -12.34 5.26 -37.06
N PHE A 645 -11.27 4.50 -37.31
CA PHE A 645 -10.45 4.68 -38.52
C PHE A 645 -11.27 4.44 -39.78
N VAL A 646 -12.06 3.36 -39.87
CA VAL A 646 -12.91 3.04 -41.03
C VAL A 646 -14.02 4.07 -41.18
N GLU A 647 -14.67 4.51 -40.12
CA GLU A 647 -15.68 5.58 -40.17
C GLU A 647 -15.11 6.92 -40.69
N ARG A 648 -13.93 7.31 -40.23
CA ARG A 648 -13.23 8.50 -40.77
C ARG A 648 -12.81 8.31 -42.24
N MET A 649 -12.35 7.13 -42.60
CA MET A 649 -12.04 6.79 -43.98
C MET A 649 -13.30 6.83 -44.87
N ALA A 650 -14.41 6.26 -44.40
CA ALA A 650 -15.70 6.31 -45.11
C ALA A 650 -16.18 7.76 -45.28
N ALA A 651 -16.04 8.59 -44.26
CA ALA A 651 -16.35 10.03 -44.36
C ALA A 651 -15.46 10.75 -45.39
N SER A 652 -14.17 10.39 -45.47
CA SER A 652 -13.24 10.93 -46.44
C SER A 652 -13.56 10.49 -47.88
N VAL A 653 -13.89 9.20 -48.07
CA VAL A 653 -14.30 8.65 -49.38
C VAL A 653 -15.54 9.37 -49.88
N ARG A 654 -16.57 9.58 -49.06
CA ARG A 654 -17.78 10.31 -49.42
C ARG A 654 -17.54 11.76 -49.79
N LYS A 655 -16.57 12.42 -49.13
CA LYS A 655 -16.19 13.78 -49.53
C LYS A 655 -15.45 13.83 -50.85
N ALA A 656 -14.72 12.78 -51.20
CA ALA A 656 -13.98 12.70 -52.48
C ALA A 656 -14.87 12.25 -53.61
N ASP A 657 -15.85 11.37 -53.36
CA ASP A 657 -16.80 10.86 -54.34
C ASP A 657 -18.19 10.76 -53.69
N GLU A 658 -19.06 11.72 -54.02
CA GLU A 658 -20.44 11.80 -53.50
C GLU A 658 -21.33 10.63 -54.03
N ASN A 659 -20.93 9.95 -55.09
CA ASN A 659 -21.64 8.82 -55.66
C ASN A 659 -21.14 7.46 -55.15
N PHE A 660 -20.17 7.44 -54.28
CA PHE A 660 -19.69 6.17 -53.71
C PHE A 660 -20.80 5.47 -52.93
N ALA A 661 -21.00 4.19 -53.18
CA ALA A 661 -22.11 3.40 -52.68
C ALA A 661 -22.04 3.31 -51.12
N GLN A 662 -23.07 3.82 -50.43
CA GLN A 662 -23.15 3.87 -48.98
C GLN A 662 -23.15 2.46 -48.35
N ASP A 663 -23.85 1.52 -48.97
CA ASP A 663 -23.96 0.12 -48.53
C ASP A 663 -22.59 -0.59 -48.48
N ILE A 664 -21.63 -0.24 -49.32
CA ILE A 664 -20.28 -0.76 -49.29
C ILE A 664 -19.55 -0.26 -48.02
N LEU A 665 -19.72 1.03 -47.69
CA LEU A 665 -19.11 1.61 -46.50
C LEU A 665 -19.72 1.04 -45.21
N ASP A 666 -21.03 0.89 -45.17
CA ASP A 666 -21.77 0.29 -44.07
C ASP A 666 -21.36 -1.17 -43.84
N MET A 667 -21.23 -1.93 -44.95
CA MET A 667 -20.74 -3.32 -44.93
C MET A 667 -19.30 -3.39 -44.38
N ALA A 668 -18.39 -2.51 -44.81
CA ALA A 668 -17.01 -2.48 -44.33
C ALA A 668 -16.94 -2.17 -42.84
N THR A 669 -17.79 -1.24 -42.35
CA THR A 669 -17.88 -0.91 -40.92
C THR A 669 -18.40 -2.10 -40.12
N GLN A 670 -19.47 -2.76 -40.59
CA GLN A 670 -20.04 -3.93 -39.90
C GLN A 670 -19.05 -5.11 -39.87
N MET A 671 -18.35 -5.41 -40.97
CA MET A 671 -17.31 -6.46 -40.96
C MET A 671 -16.21 -6.21 -39.93
N LEU A 672 -15.87 -4.95 -39.68
CA LEU A 672 -14.88 -4.61 -38.67
C LEU A 672 -15.41 -4.78 -37.24
N VAL A 673 -16.65 -4.36 -36.96
CA VAL A 673 -17.30 -4.59 -35.69
C VAL A 673 -17.36 -6.09 -35.38
N ASP A 674 -17.83 -6.88 -36.36
CA ASP A 674 -17.88 -8.34 -36.23
C ASP A 674 -16.50 -8.96 -35.96
N PHE A 675 -15.44 -8.43 -36.60
CA PHE A 675 -14.07 -8.86 -36.36
C PHE A 675 -13.60 -8.52 -34.94
N GLU A 676 -13.84 -7.30 -34.48
CA GLU A 676 -13.42 -6.87 -33.12
C GLU A 676 -14.10 -7.72 -32.06
N GLU A 677 -15.39 -8.03 -32.19
CA GLU A 677 -16.12 -8.95 -31.30
C GLU A 677 -15.53 -10.37 -31.29
N GLN A 678 -15.26 -10.92 -32.50
CA GLN A 678 -14.63 -12.24 -32.65
C GLN A 678 -13.21 -12.26 -32.07
N TYR A 679 -12.45 -11.18 -32.24
CA TYR A 679 -11.11 -11.06 -31.71
C TYR A 679 -11.10 -11.05 -30.18
N ILE A 680 -12.02 -10.30 -29.53
CA ILE A 680 -12.17 -10.29 -28.07
C ILE A 680 -12.49 -11.70 -27.56
N ALA A 681 -13.45 -12.39 -28.19
CA ALA A 681 -13.80 -13.76 -27.81
C ALA A 681 -12.60 -14.72 -27.95
N HIS A 682 -11.83 -14.58 -29.03
CA HIS A 682 -10.61 -15.36 -29.28
C HIS A 682 -9.54 -15.09 -28.20
N VAL A 683 -9.29 -13.82 -27.84
CA VAL A 683 -8.37 -13.44 -26.76
C VAL A 683 -8.76 -14.12 -25.45
N ILE A 684 -10.04 -14.12 -25.11
CA ILE A 684 -10.56 -14.76 -23.88
C ILE A 684 -10.35 -16.28 -23.93
N ASP A 685 -10.69 -16.95 -25.03
CA ASP A 685 -10.45 -18.39 -25.20
C ASP A 685 -8.97 -18.75 -25.03
N LEU A 686 -8.07 -17.96 -25.63
CA LEU A 686 -6.63 -18.17 -25.49
C LEU A 686 -6.13 -17.96 -24.07
N MET A 687 -6.66 -16.97 -23.34
CA MET A 687 -6.31 -16.76 -21.92
C MET A 687 -6.72 -17.95 -21.06
N HIS A 688 -7.88 -18.57 -21.31
CA HIS A 688 -8.29 -19.82 -20.65
C HIS A 688 -7.37 -20.99 -20.99
N ARG A 689 -7.00 -21.10 -22.27
CA ARG A 689 -6.21 -22.24 -22.76
C ARG A 689 -4.76 -22.22 -22.27
N TYR A 690 -4.15 -21.03 -22.20
CA TYR A 690 -2.73 -20.88 -21.90
C TYR A 690 -2.43 -20.27 -20.53
N GLU A 691 -3.45 -19.83 -19.78
CA GLU A 691 -3.34 -19.17 -18.47
C GLU A 691 -2.36 -17.98 -18.46
N LYS A 692 -2.29 -17.23 -19.58
CA LYS A 692 -1.42 -16.07 -19.74
C LYS A 692 -2.25 -14.83 -20.07
N PRO A 693 -1.98 -13.68 -19.44
CA PRO A 693 -2.72 -12.45 -19.71
C PRO A 693 -2.39 -11.85 -21.08
N VAL A 694 -3.40 -11.25 -21.67
CA VAL A 694 -3.27 -10.41 -22.88
C VAL A 694 -3.65 -8.98 -22.52
N PHE A 695 -2.72 -8.04 -22.72
CA PHE A 695 -2.92 -6.62 -22.53
C PHE A 695 -3.06 -5.94 -23.89
N GLY A 696 -4.27 -5.52 -24.24
CA GLY A 696 -4.54 -4.83 -25.49
C GLY A 696 -4.30 -3.32 -25.39
N VAL A 697 -3.98 -2.71 -26.53
CA VAL A 697 -3.93 -1.25 -26.71
C VAL A 697 -4.70 -0.91 -27.97
N SER A 698 -5.73 -0.08 -27.86
CA SER A 698 -6.55 0.38 -28.98
C SER A 698 -5.79 1.40 -29.82
N LEU A 699 -5.95 1.33 -31.14
CA LEU A 699 -5.30 2.24 -32.08
C LEU A 699 -5.85 3.67 -31.99
N LEU A 700 -7.17 3.79 -31.99
CA LEU A 700 -7.92 5.01 -31.79
C LEU A 700 -9.04 4.75 -30.81
N THR A 701 -9.38 5.74 -30.00
CA THR A 701 -10.46 5.66 -29.03
C THR A 701 -11.41 6.84 -29.13
N ASP A 702 -12.67 6.62 -28.78
CA ASP A 702 -13.69 7.65 -28.61
C ASP A 702 -14.44 7.46 -27.27
N GLN A 703 -15.58 8.13 -27.11
CA GLN A 703 -16.38 8.07 -25.87
C GLN A 703 -17.13 6.74 -25.71
N GLU A 704 -17.24 5.93 -26.74
CA GLU A 704 -17.94 4.63 -26.74
C GLU A 704 -16.98 3.47 -26.41
N ASP A 705 -15.66 3.69 -26.57
CA ASP A 705 -14.65 2.68 -26.27
C ASP A 705 -14.48 2.48 -24.79
N GLN A 706 -14.35 1.23 -24.38
CA GLN A 706 -14.19 0.82 -22.98
C GLN A 706 -12.82 0.16 -22.77
N THR A 707 -12.34 0.20 -21.55
CA THR A 707 -11.14 -0.55 -21.15
C THR A 707 -11.45 -2.05 -20.99
N VAL A 708 -12.67 -2.41 -20.57
CA VAL A 708 -13.06 -3.80 -20.30
C VAL A 708 -14.22 -4.20 -21.19
N TYR A 709 -14.04 -5.24 -21.98
CA TYR A 709 -15.04 -5.83 -22.87
C TYR A 709 -15.44 -7.21 -22.38
N ARG A 710 -16.75 -7.45 -22.22
CA ARG A 710 -17.31 -8.70 -21.71
C ARG A 710 -17.83 -9.57 -22.84
N VAL A 711 -17.65 -10.88 -22.70
CA VAL A 711 -18.28 -11.88 -23.57
C VAL A 711 -19.13 -12.79 -22.67
N GLY A 712 -20.45 -12.58 -22.68
CA GLY A 712 -21.35 -13.30 -21.76
C GLY A 712 -20.97 -13.12 -20.29
N ASP A 713 -21.02 -14.21 -19.53
CA ASP A 713 -20.68 -14.29 -18.12
C ASP A 713 -19.27 -14.87 -17.89
N ASP A 714 -18.36 -14.78 -18.88
CA ASP A 714 -17.03 -15.34 -18.78
C ASP A 714 -16.23 -14.73 -17.61
N GLU A 715 -15.36 -15.54 -17.01
CA GLU A 715 -14.46 -15.12 -15.94
C GLU A 715 -13.46 -14.08 -16.44
N TYR A 716 -12.81 -14.35 -17.57
CA TYR A 716 -11.89 -13.42 -18.20
C TYR A 716 -12.63 -12.44 -19.12
N LYS A 717 -12.00 -11.31 -19.40
CA LYS A 717 -12.56 -10.24 -20.22
C LYS A 717 -11.50 -9.68 -21.15
N GLY A 718 -11.89 -9.12 -22.27
CA GLY A 718 -10.99 -8.35 -23.11
C GLY A 718 -10.56 -7.09 -22.36
N LEU A 719 -9.25 -6.83 -22.31
CA LEU A 719 -8.66 -5.69 -21.63
C LEU A 719 -7.87 -4.86 -22.63
N PHE A 720 -8.34 -3.64 -22.92
CA PHE A 720 -7.76 -2.76 -23.93
C PHE A 720 -7.59 -1.35 -23.38
N TYR A 721 -6.36 -0.86 -23.36
CA TYR A 721 -6.00 0.47 -22.90
C TYR A 721 -5.87 1.45 -24.07
N GLU A 722 -5.87 2.74 -23.77
CA GLU A 722 -5.66 3.79 -24.77
C GLU A 722 -4.18 3.96 -25.15
N THR A 723 -3.26 3.54 -24.28
CA THR A 723 -1.81 3.72 -24.51
C THR A 723 -0.98 2.53 -24.01
N PRO A 724 0.19 2.27 -24.63
CA PRO A 724 1.07 1.18 -24.20
C PRO A 724 1.63 1.38 -22.79
N GLU A 725 1.81 2.63 -22.32
CA GLU A 725 2.27 2.92 -20.96
C GLU A 725 1.33 2.32 -19.92
N ARG A 726 0.00 2.40 -20.12
CA ARG A 726 -1.02 1.84 -19.23
C ARG A 726 -0.94 0.30 -19.21
N ALA A 727 -0.84 -0.32 -20.40
CA ALA A 727 -0.74 -1.77 -20.56
C ALA A 727 0.54 -2.35 -19.91
N VAL A 728 1.70 -1.78 -20.23
CA VAL A 728 2.99 -2.21 -19.68
C VAL A 728 3.03 -2.06 -18.18
N LYS A 729 2.53 -0.94 -17.66
CA LYS A 729 2.45 -0.70 -16.22
C LYS A 729 1.55 -1.70 -15.53
N ALA A 730 0.40 -2.03 -16.13
CA ALA A 730 -0.51 -3.03 -15.58
C ALA A 730 0.18 -4.41 -15.49
N PHE A 731 0.84 -4.85 -16.54
CA PHE A 731 1.61 -6.10 -16.53
C PHE A 731 2.68 -6.09 -15.43
N ALA A 732 3.52 -5.06 -15.37
CA ALA A 732 4.60 -4.98 -14.39
C ALA A 732 4.07 -5.04 -12.94
N ARG A 733 2.98 -4.32 -12.63
CA ARG A 733 2.38 -4.31 -11.29
C ARG A 733 1.69 -5.63 -10.93
N MET A 734 1.06 -6.29 -11.90
CA MET A 734 0.52 -7.64 -11.69
C MET A 734 1.63 -8.66 -11.43
N TYR A 735 2.76 -8.54 -12.11
CA TYR A 735 3.93 -9.38 -11.85
C TYR A 735 4.56 -9.11 -10.46
N GLU A 736 4.66 -7.86 -10.04
CA GLU A 736 5.09 -7.53 -8.66
C GLU A 736 4.18 -8.19 -7.61
N TYR A 737 2.87 -8.16 -7.81
CA TYR A 737 1.92 -8.85 -6.93
C TYR A 737 2.12 -10.38 -6.98
N LYS A 738 2.35 -10.96 -8.16
CA LYS A 738 2.67 -12.39 -8.28
C LYS A 738 3.94 -12.77 -7.50
N ARG A 739 4.97 -11.94 -7.55
CA ARG A 739 6.19 -12.11 -6.74
C ARG A 739 5.88 -12.11 -5.25
N PHE A 740 5.01 -11.19 -4.78
CA PHE A 740 4.56 -11.18 -3.38
C PHE A 740 3.87 -12.49 -3.01
N LEU A 741 2.97 -13.02 -3.83
CA LEU A 741 2.30 -14.30 -3.57
C LEU A 741 3.29 -15.48 -3.47
N ASN A 742 4.37 -15.44 -4.21
CA ASN A 742 5.40 -16.47 -4.23
C ASN A 742 6.43 -16.37 -3.09
N ARG A 743 6.40 -15.32 -2.26
CA ARG A 743 7.25 -15.19 -1.07
C ARG A 743 6.95 -16.34 -0.09
N LYS A 744 8.01 -17.10 0.26
CA LYS A 744 7.98 -18.17 1.25
C LYS A 744 8.52 -17.69 2.59
#